data_e1f8e045af78a5bd7827f16135fe9697
#
_entry.id   e1f8e045af78a5bd7827f16135fe9697
#
_cell.length_a   1.000
_cell.length_b   1.000
_cell.length_c   1.000
_cell.angle_alpha   90.00
_cell.angle_beta   90.00
_cell.angle_gamma   90.00
#
_symmetry.space_group_name_H-M   'P 1'
#
loop_
_entity.id
_entity.type
_entity.pdbx_description
1 polymer ?
#
loop_
_entity_poly.entity_id
_entity_poly.type
_entity_poly.pdbx_seq_one_letter_code
_entity_poly.pdbx_strand_id
1 'polypeptide(L)'
;GYLGWDPYTIVAMIGGRYVGTVNTGIENKFVEKEYVSDTYSGMEGDDTGLDKYVLEGYAQSGKTTGGGLLMESSKDYYTAGSAEEFLQAIQSIKASGRPSVLELTSDIALGTNEVEGFNNYKAFITAHKLAPLTHPTLIQTGVSMLKLQDMSDLTIYSKNGAKITHTCIDITGSSNIIIRNIEFDEIWEWDDETEGAYDRNDWDYMTIEKGSSNIWIDHCTFYKAYDGVIDVKTPADSSNVTISWCEFLPASEDSVFFDTMMNAMKENPDNYPYYKHLLEAGMTDQQIYNYAYGQKKTHLLGQSDTDTSAKNITVTLANNYYKDSMDRMPRLRFGTAHVYNCIMDAQDLRNMRLDIQNTVGSAFSQKIVSNGASSNCGAHMLLENCYMSGMTNALISGNGDSEAGYINAFNTMYLLDGKEQELKITLNTHKEGETALVQDRGEFIESLPYSGYTLYAASDLETQVQPYTGAGKLTMTTLQWEKTAYNDVHKEHTEHTWNDGAIEKEATCTETGVKVYTCTVCGDTKEEEIPATGHVWDEGKVTTEATTEAEGVKTYTCTICGDTKTEAIPKLDDNDNKGDTDDDNNGKTDVSIDVVAGENTPVVAVEGTTDDIVKKVLTQEEQKSAANGAKTAISLHIADITATVSDTEKELIAKKLSDGQSAGMYLDIVLKAAVGESTRVVTDTNEALTMKITVPESLRNTDTSKKRTYDIVRVHGKDAVVLSSEFNQDDMTITFTTGQFSTYAVVYKDTAVTPEQPTIPEQPT
;
A
#
# COMPACT_ATOMS: atom_id res chain seq x y z
N GLY A 1 -11.23 20.76 -9.15
CA GLY A 1 -10.89 21.29 -7.84
C GLY A 1 -9.39 21.52 -7.74
N TYR A 2 -8.98 22.33 -6.84
CA TYR A 2 -7.57 22.57 -6.56
C TYR A 2 -7.31 22.43 -5.07
N LEU A 3 -6.09 22.08 -4.75
CA LEU A 3 -5.68 21.79 -3.39
C LEU A 3 -4.41 22.53 -3.00
N GLY A 4 -3.93 23.37 -3.86
CA GLY A 4 -2.83 24.26 -3.53
C GLY A 4 -3.29 25.26 -2.48
N TRP A 5 -2.53 25.39 -1.41
CA TRP A 5 -2.75 26.39 -0.36
C TRP A 5 -1.45 27.11 -0.05
N ASP A 6 -0.41 26.71 -0.70
CA ASP A 6 0.72 27.59 -0.94
C ASP A 6 0.19 28.71 -1.85
N PRO A 7 0.35 29.99 -1.47
CA PRO A 7 -0.21 31.08 -2.25
C PRO A 7 0.30 31.15 -3.69
N TYR A 8 1.29 30.35 -4.02
CA TYR A 8 1.94 30.39 -5.33
C TYR A 8 1.80 29.10 -6.13
N THR A 9 1.32 28.04 -5.51
CA THR A 9 1.24 26.73 -6.16
C THR A 9 -0.13 26.13 -5.96
N ILE A 10 -0.78 25.75 -7.05
CA ILE A 10 -2.02 25.01 -7.06
C ILE A 10 -1.75 23.64 -7.67
N VAL A 11 -2.14 22.61 -6.92
CA VAL A 11 -2.06 21.24 -7.39
C VAL A 11 -3.47 20.78 -7.74
N ALA A 12 -3.64 20.30 -8.94
CA ALA A 12 -4.90 19.74 -9.38
C ALA A 12 -4.77 18.23 -9.57
N MET A 13 -5.83 17.52 -9.20
CA MET A 13 -5.90 16.09 -9.29
C MET A 13 -7.25 15.66 -9.83
N ILE A 14 -7.25 14.73 -10.77
CA ILE A 14 -8.45 14.12 -11.33
C ILE A 14 -8.34 12.62 -11.10
N GLY A 15 -9.41 12.04 -10.59
CA GLY A 15 -9.48 10.61 -10.37
C GLY A 15 -8.36 10.04 -9.48
N GLY A 16 -7.95 10.78 -8.45
CA GLY A 16 -6.88 10.36 -7.60
C GLY A 16 -5.48 10.44 -8.21
N ARG A 17 -5.30 11.13 -9.35
CA ARG A 17 -4.01 11.27 -10.03
C ARG A 17 -3.57 12.72 -10.15
N TYR A 18 -2.27 12.91 -10.08
CA TYR A 18 -1.67 14.20 -10.35
C TYR A 18 -1.86 14.56 -11.84
N VAL A 19 -2.49 15.69 -12.10
CA VAL A 19 -2.72 16.19 -13.45
C VAL A 19 -1.94 17.47 -13.76
N GLY A 20 -1.44 18.13 -12.74
CA GLY A 20 -0.57 19.27 -12.92
C GLY A 20 -0.40 20.12 -11.67
N THR A 21 0.66 20.90 -11.66
CA THR A 21 0.92 21.95 -10.69
C THR A 21 0.94 23.28 -11.42
N VAL A 22 0.18 24.24 -10.95
CA VAL A 22 0.14 25.58 -11.49
C VAL A 22 0.73 26.54 -10.46
N ASN A 23 1.85 27.15 -10.83
CA ASN A 23 2.38 28.25 -10.04
C ASN A 23 1.56 29.51 -10.37
N THR A 24 0.82 30.01 -9.38
CA THR A 24 -0.02 31.21 -9.52
C THR A 24 0.78 32.50 -9.46
N GLY A 25 2.06 32.44 -9.12
CA GLY A 25 2.90 33.61 -8.94
C GLY A 25 2.40 34.52 -7.82
N ILE A 26 2.86 35.74 -7.83
CA ILE A 26 2.58 36.75 -6.76
C ILE A 26 1.11 37.17 -6.74
N GLU A 27 0.35 36.88 -7.79
CA GLU A 27 -1.02 37.39 -7.91
C GLU A 27 -2.09 36.47 -7.27
N ASN A 28 -1.73 35.37 -6.66
CA ASN A 28 -2.67 34.44 -6.05
C ASN A 28 -3.85 34.09 -6.96
N LYS A 29 -3.66 34.07 -8.26
CA LYS A 29 -4.71 33.72 -9.19
C LYS A 29 -4.89 32.23 -9.24
N PHE A 30 -6.06 31.79 -8.88
CA PHE A 30 -6.51 30.48 -9.23
C PHE A 30 -6.60 30.41 -10.75
N VAL A 31 -5.77 29.59 -11.36
CA VAL A 31 -5.91 29.25 -12.78
C VAL A 31 -6.73 27.99 -12.83
N GLU A 32 -8.00 28.14 -13.12
CA GLU A 32 -8.83 27.01 -13.51
C GLU A 32 -8.31 26.51 -14.84
N LYS A 33 -7.36 25.61 -14.77
CA LYS A 33 -6.99 24.84 -15.93
C LYS A 33 -7.92 23.64 -15.94
N GLU A 34 -8.58 23.42 -17.04
CA GLU A 34 -9.13 22.12 -17.30
C GLU A 34 -7.96 21.13 -17.42
N TYR A 35 -7.58 20.58 -16.29
CA TYR A 35 -6.75 19.39 -16.26
C TYR A 35 -7.60 18.17 -16.57
N VAL A 36 -8.58 18.43 -17.39
CA VAL A 36 -9.42 17.41 -17.89
C VAL A 36 -8.55 16.40 -18.55
N SER A 37 -8.86 15.20 -18.34
CA SER A 37 -8.54 13.97 -19.04
C SER A 37 -7.77 14.05 -20.36
N ASP A 38 -7.78 15.16 -21.07
CA ASP A 38 -6.98 15.39 -22.27
C ASP A 38 -5.49 15.18 -22.04
N THR A 39 -5.03 15.31 -20.80
CA THR A 39 -3.66 15.01 -20.42
C THR A 39 -3.39 13.53 -20.43
N TYR A 40 -4.43 12.72 -20.25
CA TYR A 40 -4.33 11.27 -20.13
C TYR A 40 -5.08 10.51 -21.22
N SER A 41 -5.89 11.20 -22.00
CA SER A 41 -6.54 10.59 -23.13
C SER A 41 -5.50 10.25 -24.22
N GLY A 42 -5.43 9.01 -24.60
CA GLY A 42 -4.54 8.53 -25.64
C GLY A 42 -3.15 8.11 -25.16
N MET A 43 -2.98 7.84 -23.89
CA MET A 43 -1.79 7.16 -23.38
C MET A 43 -1.75 5.75 -23.87
N GLU A 44 -1.07 5.53 -24.94
CA GLU A 44 -0.85 4.21 -25.48
C GLU A 44 0.47 3.65 -24.97
N GLY A 45 0.38 2.50 -24.31
CA GLY A 45 1.53 1.61 -24.14
C GLY A 45 2.54 1.95 -23.06
N ASP A 46 2.22 2.86 -22.15
CA ASP A 46 3.09 3.09 -21.01
C ASP A 46 2.71 2.15 -19.85
N ASP A 47 3.47 1.08 -19.69
CA ASP A 47 3.28 0.11 -18.61
C ASP A 47 3.85 0.58 -17.27
N THR A 48 4.55 1.70 -17.25
CA THR A 48 5.36 2.13 -16.10
C THR A 48 4.63 3.04 -15.14
N GLY A 49 3.48 3.62 -15.51
CA GLY A 49 2.93 4.69 -14.74
C GLY A 49 1.46 4.60 -14.39
N LEU A 50 1.09 5.49 -13.52
CA LEU A 50 -0.28 5.83 -13.20
C LEU A 50 -1.08 6.26 -14.43
N ASP A 51 -0.39 6.60 -15.48
CA ASP A 51 -0.94 7.10 -16.74
C ASP A 51 -1.84 6.08 -17.44
N LYS A 52 -1.48 4.80 -17.36
CA LYS A 52 -2.29 3.71 -17.88
C LYS A 52 -3.65 3.60 -17.16
N TYR A 53 -3.74 4.07 -15.94
CA TYR A 53 -4.90 3.88 -15.05
C TYR A 53 -5.65 5.18 -14.78
N VAL A 54 -5.80 5.99 -15.80
CA VAL A 54 -6.60 7.23 -15.72
C VAL A 54 -8.07 6.95 -15.49
N LEU A 55 -8.75 7.90 -14.89
CA LEU A 55 -10.19 7.86 -14.76
C LEU A 55 -10.83 8.04 -16.15
N GLU A 56 -11.63 7.08 -16.53
CA GLU A 56 -12.47 7.11 -17.72
C GLU A 56 -13.95 6.99 -17.33
N GLY A 57 -14.85 7.19 -18.27
CA GLY A 57 -16.25 6.91 -18.08
C GLY A 57 -17.06 8.00 -17.38
N TYR A 58 -18.18 7.61 -16.78
CA TYR A 58 -19.14 8.56 -16.21
C TYR A 58 -18.59 9.37 -15.04
N ALA A 59 -17.74 8.79 -14.17
CA ALA A 59 -17.14 9.56 -13.09
C ALA A 59 -16.15 10.61 -13.61
N GLN A 60 -15.51 10.37 -14.76
CA GLN A 60 -14.70 11.36 -15.45
C GLN A 60 -15.57 12.54 -15.92
N SER A 61 -16.70 12.27 -16.59
CA SER A 61 -17.61 13.32 -17.02
C SER A 61 -18.21 14.10 -15.84
N GLY A 62 -18.39 13.44 -14.69
CA GLY A 62 -18.76 14.06 -13.43
C GLY A 62 -17.62 14.87 -12.78
N LYS A 63 -16.44 14.92 -13.38
CA LYS A 63 -15.24 15.59 -12.86
C LYS A 63 -14.83 15.11 -11.45
N THR A 64 -14.88 13.81 -11.23
CA THR A 64 -14.50 13.21 -9.94
C THR A 64 -13.00 13.41 -9.69
N THR A 65 -12.68 14.00 -8.56
CA THR A 65 -11.31 14.31 -8.12
C THR A 65 -11.00 13.77 -6.73
N GLY A 66 -12.02 13.28 -6.01
CA GLY A 66 -11.88 12.86 -4.61
C GLY A 66 -11.32 13.99 -3.74
N GLY A 67 -10.48 13.65 -2.81
CA GLY A 67 -9.76 14.62 -1.97
C GLY A 67 -8.68 15.41 -2.72
N GLY A 68 -8.43 15.06 -3.97
CA GLY A 68 -7.38 15.65 -4.78
C GLY A 68 -5.98 15.14 -4.43
N LEU A 69 -4.96 15.78 -4.95
CA LEU A 69 -3.56 15.50 -4.58
C LEU A 69 -3.16 16.36 -3.39
N LEU A 70 -3.03 15.72 -2.23
CA LEU A 70 -2.50 16.33 -1.02
C LEU A 70 -1.15 15.74 -0.68
N MET A 71 -0.20 16.60 -0.32
CA MET A 71 1.07 16.16 0.24
C MET A 71 0.85 15.49 1.59
N GLU A 72 1.65 14.49 1.92
CA GLU A 72 1.58 13.78 3.21
C GLU A 72 1.73 14.72 4.43
N SER A 73 2.40 15.86 4.23
CA SER A 73 2.52 16.91 5.24
C SER A 73 1.27 17.78 5.43
N SER A 74 0.26 17.63 4.57
CA SER A 74 -0.99 18.38 4.70
C SER A 74 -1.77 17.93 5.93
N LYS A 75 -2.38 18.90 6.63
CA LYS A 75 -3.29 18.61 7.74
C LYS A 75 -4.56 17.86 7.33
N ASP A 76 -4.89 17.82 6.05
CA ASP A 76 -6.04 17.16 5.48
C ASP A 76 -5.66 15.82 4.80
N TYR A 77 -4.39 15.41 4.93
CA TYR A 77 -3.89 14.09 4.61
C TYR A 77 -3.83 13.25 5.89
N TYR A 78 -4.62 12.21 5.94
CA TYR A 78 -4.76 11.31 7.08
C TYR A 78 -4.14 9.95 6.76
N THR A 79 -3.53 9.31 7.74
CA THR A 79 -3.07 7.93 7.66
C THR A 79 -3.75 7.10 8.73
N ALA A 80 -4.04 5.85 8.42
CA ALA A 80 -4.63 4.91 9.37
C ALA A 80 -3.96 3.53 9.22
N GLY A 81 -3.40 3.02 10.31
CA GLY A 81 -2.85 1.67 10.44
C GLY A 81 -3.68 0.78 11.37
N SER A 82 -4.78 1.29 11.92
CA SER A 82 -5.73 0.54 12.75
C SER A 82 -7.17 0.95 12.46
N ALA A 83 -8.12 0.16 12.92
CA ALA A 83 -9.55 0.45 12.80
C ALA A 83 -9.93 1.75 13.51
N GLU A 84 -9.38 2.00 14.69
CA GLU A 84 -9.64 3.19 15.50
C GLU A 84 -9.09 4.43 14.82
N GLU A 85 -7.86 4.39 14.30
CA GLU A 85 -7.26 5.50 13.55
C GLU A 85 -8.08 5.82 12.30
N PHE A 86 -8.54 4.77 11.59
CA PHE A 86 -9.40 4.93 10.43
C PHE A 86 -10.70 5.66 10.78
N LEU A 87 -11.40 5.24 11.82
CA LEU A 87 -12.65 5.86 12.24
C LEU A 87 -12.45 7.29 12.80
N GLN A 88 -11.34 7.54 13.52
CA GLN A 88 -10.95 8.89 13.95
C GLN A 88 -10.67 9.81 12.76
N ALA A 89 -10.02 9.30 11.72
CA ALA A 89 -9.79 10.03 10.48
C ALA A 89 -11.11 10.38 9.79
N ILE A 90 -12.02 9.42 9.60
CA ILE A 90 -13.37 9.66 9.03
C ILE A 90 -14.11 10.73 9.84
N GLN A 91 -14.06 10.66 11.17
CA GLN A 91 -14.68 11.67 12.03
C GLN A 91 -14.08 13.06 11.81
N SER A 92 -12.76 13.15 11.74
CA SER A 92 -12.03 14.41 11.53
C SER A 92 -12.30 15.00 10.15
N ILE A 93 -12.32 14.16 9.12
CA ILE A 93 -12.63 14.54 7.74
C ILE A 93 -14.05 15.11 7.66
N LYS A 94 -15.03 14.40 8.21
CA LYS A 94 -16.42 14.89 8.22
C LYS A 94 -16.55 16.20 8.98
N ALA A 95 -15.91 16.34 10.12
CA ALA A 95 -15.93 17.59 10.91
C ALA A 95 -15.26 18.75 10.18
N SER A 96 -14.22 18.48 9.40
CA SER A 96 -13.50 19.50 8.65
C SER A 96 -14.28 20.04 7.45
N GLY A 97 -15.03 19.17 6.77
CA GLY A 97 -15.73 19.48 5.53
C GLY A 97 -14.82 19.93 4.38
N ARG A 98 -13.52 19.61 4.45
CA ARG A 98 -12.54 19.98 3.44
C ARG A 98 -12.16 18.77 2.58
N PRO A 99 -11.69 19.01 1.33
CA PRO A 99 -11.09 17.95 0.54
C PRO A 99 -10.01 17.22 1.34
N SER A 100 -10.10 15.88 1.40
CA SER A 100 -9.25 15.09 2.28
C SER A 100 -8.81 13.79 1.62
N VAL A 101 -7.62 13.34 1.97
CA VAL A 101 -7.08 12.04 1.59
C VAL A 101 -6.90 11.20 2.86
N LEU A 102 -7.35 9.96 2.83
CA LEU A 102 -7.16 8.97 3.87
C LEU A 102 -6.40 7.77 3.29
N GLU A 103 -5.16 7.63 3.69
CA GLU A 103 -4.29 6.50 3.34
C GLU A 103 -4.43 5.39 4.38
N LEU A 104 -4.77 4.19 3.92
CA LEU A 104 -4.75 2.98 4.71
C LEU A 104 -3.36 2.35 4.61
N THR A 105 -2.63 2.31 5.72
CA THR A 105 -1.22 1.86 5.77
C THR A 105 -1.06 0.40 6.19
N SER A 106 -2.12 -0.21 6.71
CA SER A 106 -2.15 -1.62 7.16
C SER A 106 -3.55 -2.19 7.00
N ASP A 107 -3.67 -3.50 7.04
CA ASP A 107 -4.96 -4.17 7.09
C ASP A 107 -5.72 -3.78 8.35
N ILE A 108 -7.03 -3.59 8.20
CA ILE A 108 -7.92 -3.27 9.31
C ILE A 108 -9.15 -4.18 9.33
N ALA A 109 -9.64 -4.47 10.53
CA ALA A 109 -10.87 -5.20 10.76
C ALA A 109 -11.90 -4.27 11.43
N LEU A 110 -13.07 -4.17 10.84
CA LEU A 110 -14.12 -3.25 11.27
C LEU A 110 -15.36 -3.99 11.85
N GLY A 111 -15.20 -5.23 12.28
CA GLY A 111 -16.24 -5.96 12.98
C GLY A 111 -16.69 -5.26 14.27
N THR A 112 -17.96 -5.39 14.63
CA THR A 112 -18.55 -4.64 15.75
C THR A 112 -17.89 -4.94 17.11
N ASN A 113 -17.23 -6.09 17.24
CA ASN A 113 -16.55 -6.53 18.46
C ASN A 113 -15.02 -6.46 18.33
N GLU A 114 -14.50 -6.00 17.20
CA GLU A 114 -13.06 -5.86 16.95
C GLU A 114 -12.58 -4.42 17.12
N VAL A 115 -13.46 -3.46 16.91
CA VAL A 115 -13.14 -2.02 17.05
C VAL A 115 -13.19 -1.65 18.53
N GLU A 116 -12.08 -1.20 19.09
CA GLU A 116 -12.04 -0.67 20.44
C GLU A 116 -12.92 0.59 20.53
N GLY A 117 -13.81 0.59 21.50
CA GLY A 117 -14.74 1.72 21.65
C GLY A 117 -15.72 1.91 20.48
N PHE A 118 -16.13 0.86 19.79
CA PHE A 118 -17.06 0.88 18.67
C PHE A 118 -18.27 1.83 18.86
N ASN A 119 -18.81 1.84 20.07
CA ASN A 119 -19.92 2.70 20.43
C ASN A 119 -19.60 4.21 20.38
N ASN A 120 -18.34 4.62 20.45
CA ASN A 120 -17.93 6.01 20.36
C ASN A 120 -18.07 6.56 18.93
N TYR A 121 -18.13 5.66 17.94
CA TYR A 121 -18.18 5.99 16.51
C TYR A 121 -19.55 5.78 15.87
N LYS A 122 -20.64 5.72 16.68
CA LYS A 122 -22.01 5.40 16.20
C LYS A 122 -22.52 6.28 15.06
N ALA A 123 -21.98 7.49 14.92
CA ALA A 123 -22.33 8.37 13.80
C ALA A 123 -21.78 7.88 12.45
N PHE A 124 -20.72 7.07 12.47
CA PHE A 124 -20.00 6.64 11.28
C PHE A 124 -20.04 5.13 11.05
N ILE A 125 -20.28 4.34 12.07
CA ILE A 125 -20.31 2.89 11.99
C ILE A 125 -21.40 2.31 12.89
N THR A 126 -22.12 1.30 12.40
CA THR A 126 -23.18 0.61 13.15
C THR A 126 -23.06 -0.90 12.97
N ALA A 127 -23.61 -1.69 13.87
CA ALA A 127 -23.77 -3.11 13.60
C ALA A 127 -24.72 -3.30 12.41
N HIS A 128 -24.35 -4.19 11.49
CA HIS A 128 -25.23 -4.55 10.38
C HIS A 128 -26.32 -5.50 10.90
N LYS A 129 -27.59 -5.09 10.87
CA LYS A 129 -28.67 -5.78 11.55
C LYS A 129 -29.88 -5.96 10.68
N LEU A 130 -29.86 -6.90 9.79
CA LEU A 130 -31.11 -7.40 9.21
C LEU A 130 -31.54 -8.70 9.88
N ALA A 131 -30.59 -9.59 10.17
CA ALA A 131 -30.83 -10.81 10.93
C ALA A 131 -29.69 -11.07 11.91
N PRO A 132 -29.92 -11.84 13.01
CA PRO A 132 -28.86 -12.27 13.89
C PRO A 132 -27.87 -13.15 13.16
N LEU A 133 -26.58 -12.99 13.47
CA LEU A 133 -25.54 -13.93 13.08
C LEU A 133 -25.79 -15.28 13.76
N THR A 134 -25.45 -16.36 13.09
CA THR A 134 -25.79 -17.72 13.54
C THR A 134 -24.59 -18.48 14.06
N HIS A 135 -23.40 -18.27 13.50
CA HIS A 135 -22.20 -18.99 13.89
C HIS A 135 -21.42 -18.26 14.99
N PRO A 136 -20.91 -18.97 16.02
CA PRO A 136 -20.17 -18.34 17.14
C PRO A 136 -19.00 -17.44 16.69
N THR A 137 -18.22 -17.82 15.69
CA THR A 137 -17.11 -17.03 15.17
C THR A 137 -17.59 -15.70 14.57
N LEU A 138 -18.66 -15.74 13.77
CA LEU A 138 -19.25 -14.54 13.19
C LEU A 138 -19.87 -13.64 14.27
N ILE A 139 -20.51 -14.23 15.27
CA ILE A 139 -21.08 -13.52 16.43
C ILE A 139 -19.96 -12.82 17.23
N GLN A 140 -18.85 -13.51 17.43
CA GLN A 140 -17.70 -12.98 18.18
C GLN A 140 -17.06 -11.79 17.45
N THR A 141 -16.93 -11.85 16.14
CA THR A 141 -16.38 -10.79 15.29
C THR A 141 -17.39 -9.67 15.06
N GLY A 142 -18.59 -10.03 14.64
CA GLY A 142 -19.62 -9.13 14.18
C GLY A 142 -19.34 -8.57 12.78
N VAL A 143 -20.39 -8.14 12.11
CA VAL A 143 -20.28 -7.40 10.82
C VAL A 143 -20.87 -6.02 11.01
N SER A 144 -20.13 -5.00 10.56
CA SER A 144 -20.51 -3.61 10.68
C SER A 144 -20.99 -3.02 9.35
N MET A 145 -21.56 -1.83 9.43
CA MET A 145 -21.84 -0.95 8.31
C MET A 145 -21.15 0.38 8.57
N LEU A 146 -20.12 0.69 7.78
CA LEU A 146 -19.47 1.99 7.75
C LEU A 146 -20.31 2.95 6.91
N LYS A 147 -20.62 4.12 7.45
CA LYS A 147 -21.43 5.15 6.77
C LYS A 147 -20.55 6.31 6.33
N LEU A 148 -20.38 6.45 5.03
CA LEU A 148 -19.85 7.66 4.41
C LEU A 148 -21.07 8.53 4.02
N GLN A 149 -21.63 9.21 5.01
CA GLN A 149 -22.87 9.97 4.87
C GLN A 149 -22.64 11.46 4.81
N ASP A 150 -23.24 12.14 3.81
CA ASP A 150 -23.14 13.59 3.59
C ASP A 150 -21.68 14.06 3.62
N MET A 151 -20.82 13.33 2.90
CA MET A 151 -19.39 13.62 2.74
C MET A 151 -19.09 13.94 1.28
N SER A 152 -18.09 14.76 1.05
CA SER A 152 -17.64 15.07 -0.30
C SER A 152 -16.11 15.24 -0.35
N ASP A 153 -15.58 15.17 -1.57
CA ASP A 153 -14.19 15.47 -1.85
C ASP A 153 -13.22 14.60 -1.03
N LEU A 154 -13.46 13.29 -1.03
CA LEU A 154 -12.72 12.31 -0.23
C LEU A 154 -12.06 11.25 -1.12
N THR A 155 -10.77 11.01 -0.90
CA THR A 155 -10.05 9.84 -1.42
C THR A 155 -9.68 8.91 -0.27
N ILE A 156 -10.10 7.64 -0.34
CA ILE A 156 -9.65 6.56 0.55
C ILE A 156 -8.83 5.61 -0.31
N TYR A 157 -7.58 5.37 0.05
CA TYR A 157 -6.71 4.50 -0.73
C TYR A 157 -5.65 3.81 0.12
N SER A 158 -4.98 2.81 -0.46
CA SER A 158 -3.78 2.22 0.11
C SER A 158 -2.65 2.22 -0.92
N LYS A 159 -1.42 2.48 -0.51
CA LYS A 159 -0.23 2.36 -1.38
C LYS A 159 0.06 0.91 -1.74
N ASN A 160 -0.24 -0.02 -0.82
CA ASN A 160 0.20 -1.41 -0.89
C ASN A 160 -0.96 -2.41 -1.06
N GLY A 161 -2.20 -1.93 -1.24
CA GLY A 161 -3.36 -2.83 -1.35
C GLY A 161 -3.78 -3.42 -0.01
N ALA A 162 -3.85 -2.59 1.04
CA ALA A 162 -4.29 -3.02 2.36
C ALA A 162 -5.75 -3.54 2.35
N LYS A 163 -6.04 -4.45 3.26
CA LYS A 163 -7.32 -5.16 3.38
C LYS A 163 -8.24 -4.50 4.41
N ILE A 164 -9.52 -4.39 4.07
CA ILE A 164 -10.60 -4.06 5.02
C ILE A 164 -11.52 -5.27 5.14
N THR A 165 -11.74 -5.74 6.37
CA THR A 165 -12.59 -6.89 6.66
C THR A 165 -13.78 -6.55 7.54
N HIS A 166 -14.81 -7.40 7.54
CA HIS A 166 -15.96 -7.42 8.45
C HIS A 166 -16.84 -6.16 8.41
N THR A 167 -16.87 -5.46 7.26
CA THR A 167 -17.72 -4.27 7.13
C THR A 167 -18.31 -4.11 5.74
N CYS A 168 -19.53 -3.58 5.72
CA CYS A 168 -20.17 -3.02 4.53
C CYS A 168 -19.95 -1.50 4.52
N ILE A 169 -19.88 -0.88 3.35
CA ILE A 169 -19.75 0.57 3.20
C ILE A 169 -21.02 1.14 2.56
N ASP A 170 -21.70 2.02 3.28
CA ASP A 170 -22.87 2.75 2.80
C ASP A 170 -22.46 4.19 2.44
N ILE A 171 -22.45 4.50 1.14
CA ILE A 171 -22.15 5.84 0.60
C ILE A 171 -23.48 6.53 0.34
N THR A 172 -23.88 7.39 1.26
CA THR A 172 -25.21 7.98 1.32
C THR A 172 -25.14 9.51 1.24
N GLY A 173 -25.85 10.12 0.29
CA GLY A 173 -25.91 11.58 0.14
C GLY A 173 -24.54 12.22 -0.06
N SER A 174 -23.59 11.49 -0.63
CA SER A 174 -22.19 11.84 -0.71
C SER A 174 -21.75 12.02 -2.16
N SER A 175 -20.72 12.81 -2.40
CA SER A 175 -20.27 13.06 -3.77
C SER A 175 -18.75 13.24 -3.86
N ASN A 176 -18.21 13.01 -5.06
CA ASN A 176 -16.80 13.18 -5.32
C ASN A 176 -15.92 12.30 -4.41
N ILE A 177 -16.21 11.00 -4.41
CA ILE A 177 -15.51 10.01 -3.59
C ILE A 177 -14.67 9.10 -4.49
N ILE A 178 -13.43 8.86 -4.09
CA ILE A 178 -12.53 7.87 -4.69
C ILE A 178 -12.19 6.82 -3.64
N ILE A 179 -12.38 5.53 -3.99
CA ILE A 179 -11.90 4.39 -3.21
C ILE A 179 -10.97 3.59 -4.09
N ARG A 180 -9.71 3.43 -3.70
CA ARG A 180 -8.68 2.95 -4.61
C ARG A 180 -7.65 2.05 -3.95
N ASN A 181 -7.31 0.96 -4.65
CA ASN A 181 -6.24 0.04 -4.27
C ASN A 181 -6.43 -0.59 -2.87
N ILE A 182 -7.62 -1.08 -2.60
CA ILE A 182 -8.01 -1.68 -1.30
C ILE A 182 -8.64 -3.06 -1.56
N GLU A 183 -8.32 -4.02 -0.72
CA GLU A 183 -8.90 -5.34 -0.70
C GLU A 183 -10.06 -5.40 0.30
N PHE A 184 -11.16 -6.07 -0.06
CA PHE A 184 -12.36 -6.25 0.77
C PHE A 184 -12.67 -7.73 0.91
N ASP A 185 -12.84 -8.21 2.14
CA ASP A 185 -13.08 -9.62 2.44
C ASP A 185 -13.94 -9.81 3.69
N GLU A 186 -14.37 -11.04 3.94
CA GLU A 186 -14.95 -11.50 5.20
C GLU A 186 -16.31 -10.89 5.59
N ILE A 187 -17.29 -10.89 4.63
CA ILE A 187 -18.69 -10.55 4.92
C ILE A 187 -19.64 -11.61 4.39
N TRP A 188 -19.43 -12.88 4.78
CA TRP A 188 -20.28 -13.98 4.34
C TRP A 188 -20.63 -14.93 5.47
N GLU A 189 -21.85 -15.49 5.43
CA GLU A 189 -22.28 -16.66 6.22
C GLU A 189 -23.21 -17.55 5.38
N TRP A 190 -23.29 -18.81 5.74
CA TRP A 190 -24.30 -19.70 5.18
C TRP A 190 -25.65 -19.45 5.82
N ASP A 191 -26.67 -19.22 5.02
CA ASP A 191 -28.04 -18.99 5.46
C ASP A 191 -28.93 -20.17 5.09
N ASP A 192 -29.21 -21.03 6.05
CA ASP A 192 -30.04 -22.21 5.87
C ASP A 192 -31.55 -21.88 5.67
N GLU A 193 -32.04 -20.74 6.16
CA GLU A 193 -33.45 -20.36 6.03
C GLU A 193 -33.82 -20.00 4.61
N THR A 194 -32.86 -19.53 3.83
CA THR A 194 -33.03 -19.15 2.41
C THR A 194 -32.41 -20.16 1.46
N GLU A 195 -32.19 -21.40 1.91
CA GLU A 195 -31.58 -22.46 1.11
C GLU A 195 -30.18 -22.07 0.58
N GLY A 196 -29.38 -21.39 1.37
CA GLY A 196 -28.10 -20.83 0.96
C GLY A 196 -28.20 -19.61 0.05
N ALA A 197 -29.42 -19.11 -0.20
CA ALA A 197 -29.63 -17.83 -0.86
C ALA A 197 -29.35 -16.67 0.09
N TYR A 198 -29.30 -15.46 -0.41
CA TYR A 198 -28.74 -14.32 0.29
C TYR A 198 -29.80 -13.22 0.47
N ASP A 199 -30.79 -13.44 1.30
CA ASP A 199 -31.88 -12.47 1.49
C ASP A 199 -32.10 -12.06 2.94
N ARG A 200 -31.42 -12.72 3.91
CA ARG A 200 -31.57 -12.39 5.33
C ARG A 200 -30.81 -11.15 5.73
N ASN A 201 -29.58 -10.97 5.26
CA ASN A 201 -28.68 -9.92 5.73
C ASN A 201 -28.35 -8.90 4.66
N ASP A 202 -28.52 -8.90 3.47
CA ASP A 202 -28.22 -7.85 2.48
C ASP A 202 -26.83 -7.19 2.69
N TRP A 203 -25.77 -8.03 2.85
CA TRP A 203 -24.40 -7.56 3.03
C TRP A 203 -23.73 -7.38 1.67
N ASP A 204 -23.82 -6.17 1.15
CA ASP A 204 -23.00 -5.71 0.02
C ASP A 204 -21.73 -5.06 0.55
N TYR A 205 -20.59 -5.22 -0.12
CA TYR A 205 -19.41 -4.46 0.28
C TYR A 205 -19.63 -2.96 0.16
N MET A 206 -20.31 -2.50 -0.90
CA MET A 206 -20.61 -1.09 -1.07
C MET A 206 -22.04 -0.88 -1.59
N THR A 207 -22.76 0.03 -0.97
CA THR A 207 -24.03 0.55 -1.46
C THR A 207 -23.90 2.05 -1.71
N ILE A 208 -24.12 2.50 -2.94
CA ILE A 208 -24.09 3.90 -3.35
C ILE A 208 -25.53 4.35 -3.53
N GLU A 209 -26.02 5.21 -2.63
CA GLU A 209 -27.45 5.52 -2.60
C GLU A 209 -27.78 6.96 -2.16
N LYS A 210 -29.09 7.27 -2.14
CA LYS A 210 -29.67 8.51 -1.61
C LYS A 210 -29.02 9.77 -2.15
N GLY A 211 -28.89 9.84 -3.46
CA GLY A 211 -28.40 11.02 -4.15
C GLY A 211 -26.87 11.10 -4.26
N SER A 212 -26.16 10.03 -3.89
CA SER A 212 -24.72 9.99 -4.06
C SER A 212 -24.32 10.01 -5.54
N SER A 213 -23.19 10.70 -5.86
CA SER A 213 -22.74 10.89 -7.23
C SER A 213 -21.24 11.14 -7.33
N ASN A 214 -20.70 11.01 -8.55
CA ASN A 214 -19.28 11.24 -8.85
C ASN A 214 -18.39 10.34 -8.00
N ILE A 215 -18.48 9.04 -8.20
CA ILE A 215 -17.79 8.02 -7.42
C ILE A 215 -16.90 7.21 -8.33
N TRP A 216 -15.65 7.07 -7.96
CA TRP A 216 -14.69 6.20 -8.63
C TRP A 216 -14.17 5.14 -7.68
N ILE A 217 -14.39 3.87 -8.03
CA ILE A 217 -13.83 2.70 -7.34
C ILE A 217 -12.84 2.05 -8.29
N ASP A 218 -11.58 1.96 -7.89
CA ASP A 218 -10.50 1.59 -8.78
C ASP A 218 -9.47 0.66 -8.14
N HIS A 219 -8.97 -0.31 -8.88
CA HIS A 219 -7.98 -1.30 -8.39
C HIS A 219 -8.34 -1.89 -7.03
N CYS A 220 -9.59 -2.22 -6.81
CA CYS A 220 -10.04 -2.90 -5.59
C CYS A 220 -10.26 -4.38 -5.87
N THR A 221 -9.94 -5.22 -4.89
CA THR A 221 -10.27 -6.64 -4.89
C THR A 221 -11.43 -6.88 -3.95
N PHE A 222 -12.47 -7.57 -4.43
CA PHE A 222 -13.63 -7.94 -3.65
C PHE A 222 -13.78 -9.45 -3.67
N TYR A 223 -13.67 -10.05 -2.50
CA TYR A 223 -13.94 -11.47 -2.34
C TYR A 223 -15.43 -11.72 -2.12
N LYS A 224 -15.79 -12.93 -1.78
CA LYS A 224 -17.17 -13.35 -1.63
C LYS A 224 -17.96 -12.48 -0.64
N ALA A 225 -19.01 -11.83 -1.11
CA ALA A 225 -19.98 -11.14 -0.29
C ALA A 225 -21.17 -12.03 0.07
N TYR A 226 -21.96 -11.61 1.05
CA TYR A 226 -23.22 -12.27 1.40
C TYR A 226 -24.27 -12.07 0.32
N ASP A 227 -24.54 -10.84 -0.11
CA ASP A 227 -25.48 -10.51 -1.20
C ASP A 227 -24.73 -10.02 -2.45
N GLY A 228 -24.77 -8.75 -2.76
CA GLY A 228 -24.04 -8.15 -3.87
C GLY A 228 -22.66 -7.64 -3.48
N VAL A 229 -21.95 -7.05 -4.41
CA VAL A 229 -20.64 -6.46 -4.16
C VAL A 229 -20.72 -4.94 -4.15
N ILE A 230 -21.16 -4.33 -5.26
CA ILE A 230 -21.33 -2.89 -5.36
C ILE A 230 -22.68 -2.61 -6.00
N ASP A 231 -23.57 -2.01 -5.24
CA ASP A 231 -24.91 -1.63 -5.65
C ASP A 231 -25.02 -0.12 -5.83
N VAL A 232 -25.73 0.34 -6.85
CA VAL A 232 -26.03 1.75 -7.09
C VAL A 232 -27.55 1.92 -7.08
N LYS A 233 -28.04 2.72 -6.14
CA LYS A 233 -29.47 2.88 -5.85
C LYS A 233 -29.83 4.36 -5.71
N THR A 234 -31.06 4.74 -6.06
CA THR A 234 -31.70 6.03 -5.73
C THR A 234 -30.86 7.29 -5.98
N PRO A 235 -30.32 7.54 -7.20
CA PRO A 235 -29.63 8.79 -7.49
C PRO A 235 -30.62 9.97 -7.54
N ALA A 236 -30.20 11.15 -7.12
CA ALA A 236 -30.97 12.38 -7.26
C ALA A 236 -30.91 12.92 -8.70
N ASP A 237 -29.69 13.00 -9.22
CA ASP A 237 -29.33 13.36 -10.59
C ASP A 237 -28.47 12.25 -11.19
N SER A 238 -27.66 12.52 -12.21
CA SER A 238 -26.74 11.52 -12.76
C SER A 238 -25.80 10.97 -11.68
N SER A 239 -25.75 9.64 -11.51
CA SER A 239 -24.91 9.04 -10.48
C SER A 239 -23.42 9.15 -10.79
N ASN A 240 -23.03 9.17 -12.06
CA ASN A 240 -21.65 9.31 -12.52
C ASN A 240 -20.67 8.38 -11.77
N VAL A 241 -20.93 7.09 -11.81
CA VAL A 241 -20.10 6.08 -11.16
C VAL A 241 -19.18 5.42 -12.19
N THR A 242 -17.92 5.26 -11.86
CA THR A 242 -16.98 4.40 -12.59
C THR A 242 -16.38 3.36 -11.64
N ILE A 243 -16.41 2.10 -12.05
CA ILE A 243 -15.76 0.98 -11.37
C ILE A 243 -14.76 0.42 -12.37
N SER A 244 -13.47 0.50 -12.07
CA SER A 244 -12.43 0.17 -13.02
C SER A 244 -11.26 -0.61 -12.41
N TRP A 245 -10.67 -1.49 -13.20
CA TRP A 245 -9.51 -2.30 -12.82
C TRP A 245 -9.69 -3.09 -11.53
N CYS A 246 -10.92 -3.44 -11.19
CA CYS A 246 -11.28 -4.20 -9.99
C CYS A 246 -11.35 -5.70 -10.28
N GLU A 247 -11.17 -6.49 -9.22
CA GLU A 247 -11.40 -7.94 -9.21
C GLU A 247 -12.61 -8.29 -8.34
N PHE A 248 -13.45 -9.14 -8.87
CA PHE A 248 -14.63 -9.70 -8.19
C PHE A 248 -14.46 -11.21 -8.15
N LEU A 249 -14.08 -11.71 -6.98
CA LEU A 249 -13.56 -13.06 -6.80
C LEU A 249 -14.51 -13.92 -5.95
N PRO A 250 -14.39 -15.26 -6.02
CA PRO A 250 -15.02 -16.16 -5.06
C PRO A 250 -14.43 -15.96 -3.66
N ALA A 251 -14.74 -16.85 -2.71
CA ALA A 251 -14.15 -16.82 -1.37
C ALA A 251 -12.62 -16.81 -1.46
N SER A 252 -11.95 -16.05 -0.59
CA SER A 252 -10.49 -16.08 -0.52
C SER A 252 -9.99 -17.40 0.04
N GLU A 253 -8.76 -17.77 -0.31
CA GLU A 253 -8.15 -19.02 0.16
C GLU A 253 -7.90 -19.03 1.68
N ASP A 254 -7.83 -17.86 2.29
CA ASP A 254 -7.59 -17.63 3.71
C ASP A 254 -8.82 -17.11 4.46
N SER A 255 -10.02 -17.19 3.86
CA SER A 255 -11.26 -16.73 4.49
C SER A 255 -11.59 -17.54 5.73
N VAL A 256 -11.54 -16.87 6.87
CA VAL A 256 -11.92 -17.46 8.17
C VAL A 256 -13.43 -17.71 8.24
N PHE A 257 -14.25 -16.78 7.73
CA PHE A 257 -15.71 -16.93 7.76
C PHE A 257 -16.17 -18.08 6.89
N PHE A 258 -15.66 -18.16 5.68
CA PHE A 258 -16.03 -19.22 4.74
C PHE A 258 -15.63 -20.59 5.27
N ASP A 259 -14.38 -20.78 5.66
CA ASP A 259 -13.87 -22.06 6.16
C ASP A 259 -14.54 -22.48 7.45
N THR A 260 -14.78 -21.54 8.37
CA THR A 260 -15.48 -21.81 9.63
C THR A 260 -16.89 -22.32 9.39
N MET A 261 -17.64 -21.69 8.49
CA MET A 261 -18.99 -22.11 8.14
C MET A 261 -19.01 -23.46 7.45
N MET A 262 -18.16 -23.68 6.44
CA MET A 262 -18.10 -24.95 5.72
C MET A 262 -17.71 -26.12 6.62
N ASN A 263 -16.74 -25.91 7.52
CA ASN A 263 -16.34 -26.93 8.48
C ASN A 263 -17.45 -27.23 9.51
N ALA A 264 -18.13 -26.20 10.02
CA ALA A 264 -19.23 -26.37 10.97
C ALA A 264 -20.40 -27.18 10.37
N MET A 265 -20.74 -26.93 9.10
CA MET A 265 -21.78 -27.70 8.40
C MET A 265 -21.38 -29.13 8.15
N LYS A 266 -20.13 -29.36 7.77
CA LYS A 266 -19.58 -30.70 7.56
C LYS A 266 -19.51 -31.52 8.83
N GLU A 267 -19.12 -30.91 9.95
CA GLU A 267 -18.99 -31.57 11.25
C GLU A 267 -20.35 -31.86 11.87
N ASN A 268 -21.34 -30.98 11.68
CA ASN A 268 -22.65 -31.10 12.33
C ASN A 268 -23.81 -30.83 11.33
N PRO A 269 -23.97 -31.63 10.28
CA PRO A 269 -24.96 -31.36 9.22
C PRO A 269 -26.41 -31.30 9.75
N ASP A 270 -26.70 -31.97 10.87
CA ASP A 270 -28.04 -31.92 11.50
C ASP A 270 -28.45 -30.52 11.98
N ASN A 271 -27.48 -29.65 12.24
CA ASN A 271 -27.75 -28.26 12.60
C ASN A 271 -28.00 -27.33 11.38
N TYR A 272 -27.80 -27.84 10.18
CA TYR A 272 -27.91 -27.10 8.93
C TYR A 272 -28.84 -27.83 7.95
N PRO A 273 -30.14 -27.64 8.06
CA PRO A 273 -31.13 -28.43 7.32
C PRO A 273 -30.95 -28.43 5.82
N TYR A 274 -30.60 -27.27 5.23
CA TYR A 274 -30.41 -27.21 3.79
C TYR A 274 -29.11 -27.89 3.33
N TYR A 275 -28.03 -27.72 4.09
CA TYR A 275 -26.77 -28.43 3.83
C TYR A 275 -27.01 -29.96 3.89
N LYS A 276 -27.70 -30.44 4.92
CA LYS A 276 -28.11 -31.83 5.09
C LYS A 276 -28.97 -32.31 3.91
N HIS A 277 -29.92 -31.50 3.47
CA HIS A 277 -30.77 -31.82 2.34
C HIS A 277 -29.97 -32.03 1.04
N LEU A 278 -28.91 -31.24 0.82
CA LEU A 278 -28.01 -31.40 -0.32
C LEU A 278 -27.21 -32.72 -0.23
N LEU A 279 -26.73 -33.10 0.96
CA LEU A 279 -26.09 -34.40 1.18
C LEU A 279 -27.05 -35.58 0.93
N GLU A 280 -28.28 -35.46 1.44
CA GLU A 280 -29.33 -36.49 1.25
C GLU A 280 -29.75 -36.63 -0.25
N ALA A 281 -29.64 -35.55 -1.00
CA ALA A 281 -29.85 -35.57 -2.45
C ALA A 281 -28.70 -36.22 -3.21
N GLY A 282 -27.57 -36.51 -2.57
CA GLY A 282 -26.42 -37.22 -3.12
C GLY A 282 -25.23 -36.35 -3.48
N MET A 283 -25.24 -35.04 -3.13
CA MET A 283 -24.05 -34.22 -3.28
C MET A 283 -22.98 -34.60 -2.26
N THR A 284 -21.74 -34.49 -2.63
CA THR A 284 -20.60 -34.63 -1.73
C THR A 284 -20.33 -33.29 -1.00
N ASP A 285 -19.64 -33.35 0.16
CA ASP A 285 -19.17 -32.13 0.87
C ASP A 285 -18.39 -31.22 -0.08
N GLN A 286 -17.56 -31.76 -0.95
CA GLN A 286 -16.77 -30.99 -1.91
C GLN A 286 -17.64 -30.28 -2.96
N GLN A 287 -18.70 -30.92 -3.43
CA GLN A 287 -19.65 -30.29 -4.37
C GLN A 287 -20.41 -29.16 -3.69
N ILE A 288 -20.79 -29.34 -2.43
CA ILE A 288 -21.45 -28.25 -1.66
C ILE A 288 -20.47 -27.12 -1.38
N TYR A 289 -19.22 -27.43 -1.04
CA TYR A 289 -18.15 -26.44 -0.88
C TYR A 289 -17.98 -25.61 -2.17
N ASN A 290 -17.82 -26.27 -3.31
CA ASN A 290 -17.67 -25.60 -4.60
C ASN A 290 -18.90 -24.76 -4.96
N TYR A 291 -20.11 -25.25 -4.62
CA TYR A 291 -21.36 -24.48 -4.79
C TYR A 291 -21.37 -23.21 -3.95
N ALA A 292 -20.93 -23.28 -2.70
CA ALA A 292 -20.86 -22.14 -1.80
C ALA A 292 -19.71 -21.18 -2.15
N TYR A 293 -18.63 -21.66 -2.76
CA TYR A 293 -17.38 -20.92 -2.98
C TYR A 293 -17.56 -19.73 -3.92
N GLY A 294 -18.33 -19.85 -5.01
CA GLY A 294 -18.52 -18.82 -6.02
C GLY A 294 -19.23 -17.56 -5.50
N GLN A 295 -19.00 -16.43 -6.15
CA GLN A 295 -19.71 -15.18 -5.88
C GLN A 295 -21.15 -15.24 -6.41
N LYS A 296 -22.13 -14.92 -5.58
CA LYS A 296 -23.54 -15.02 -5.99
C LYS A 296 -24.01 -13.88 -6.88
N LYS A 297 -23.70 -12.65 -6.52
CA LYS A 297 -24.20 -11.44 -7.18
C LYS A 297 -23.09 -10.39 -7.17
N THR A 298 -22.99 -9.55 -8.20
CA THR A 298 -22.00 -8.48 -8.24
C THR A 298 -22.62 -7.08 -8.16
N HIS A 299 -23.29 -6.61 -9.21
CA HIS A 299 -23.77 -5.23 -9.27
C HIS A 299 -25.27 -5.15 -9.51
N LEU A 300 -26.00 -4.60 -8.54
CA LEU A 300 -27.37 -4.17 -8.74
C LEU A 300 -27.40 -2.67 -9.04
N LEU A 301 -27.78 -2.31 -10.24
CA LEU A 301 -27.92 -0.93 -10.69
C LEU A 301 -29.41 -0.61 -10.81
N GLY A 302 -29.97 0.00 -9.79
CA GLY A 302 -31.43 0.24 -9.65
C GLY A 302 -32.11 -0.70 -8.66
N GLN A 303 -32.66 -0.13 -7.60
CA GLN A 303 -33.17 -0.82 -6.42
C GLN A 303 -34.35 -1.77 -6.75
N SER A 304 -35.34 -1.30 -7.52
CA SER A 304 -36.52 -2.06 -7.83
C SER A 304 -37.10 -1.71 -9.19
N ASP A 305 -38.04 -2.53 -9.70
CA ASP A 305 -38.75 -2.30 -10.97
C ASP A 305 -39.76 -1.15 -10.90
N THR A 306 -39.99 -0.61 -9.72
CA THR A 306 -40.90 0.51 -9.47
C THR A 306 -40.20 1.82 -9.12
N ASP A 307 -38.90 1.77 -8.84
CA ASP A 307 -38.09 2.95 -8.53
C ASP A 307 -37.63 3.66 -9.80
N THR A 308 -38.47 4.55 -10.31
CA THR A 308 -38.18 5.30 -11.54
C THR A 308 -37.06 6.34 -11.38
N SER A 309 -36.55 6.61 -10.16
CA SER A 309 -35.37 7.45 -9.95
C SER A 309 -34.12 6.81 -10.54
N ALA A 310 -34.12 5.50 -10.66
CA ALA A 310 -33.05 4.72 -11.25
C ALA A 310 -32.74 5.06 -12.73
N LYS A 311 -33.64 5.79 -13.42
CA LYS A 311 -33.34 6.35 -14.75
C LYS A 311 -32.14 7.29 -14.77
N ASN A 312 -31.76 7.84 -13.64
CA ASN A 312 -30.63 8.73 -13.48
C ASN A 312 -29.33 7.96 -13.17
N ILE A 313 -29.36 6.64 -13.07
CA ILE A 313 -28.17 5.82 -12.90
C ILE A 313 -27.35 5.88 -14.18
N THR A 314 -26.09 6.27 -14.05
CA THR A 314 -25.06 6.28 -15.07
C THR A 314 -23.82 5.62 -14.51
N VAL A 315 -23.45 4.46 -15.05
CA VAL A 315 -22.34 3.63 -14.54
C VAL A 315 -21.44 3.19 -15.68
N THR A 316 -20.14 3.30 -15.47
CA THR A 316 -19.11 2.65 -16.29
C THR A 316 -18.48 1.50 -15.54
N LEU A 317 -18.42 0.33 -16.16
CA LEU A 317 -17.61 -0.80 -15.70
C LEU A 317 -16.50 -1.02 -16.73
N ALA A 318 -15.26 -0.79 -16.34
CA ALA A 318 -14.14 -0.78 -17.28
C ALA A 318 -12.93 -1.57 -16.77
N ASN A 319 -12.37 -2.43 -17.61
CA ASN A 319 -11.15 -3.15 -17.28
C ASN A 319 -11.26 -4.02 -16.00
N ASN A 320 -12.42 -4.61 -15.72
CA ASN A 320 -12.65 -5.41 -14.53
C ASN A 320 -12.54 -6.90 -14.81
N TYR A 321 -12.15 -7.65 -13.79
CA TYR A 321 -12.13 -9.11 -13.81
C TYR A 321 -13.18 -9.69 -12.85
N TYR A 322 -14.08 -10.49 -13.39
CA TYR A 322 -15.12 -11.21 -12.65
C TYR A 322 -14.83 -12.71 -12.74
N LYS A 323 -14.56 -13.34 -11.61
CA LYS A 323 -14.32 -14.79 -11.54
C LYS A 323 -15.47 -15.47 -10.82
N ASP A 324 -16.06 -16.45 -11.47
CA ASP A 324 -17.08 -17.35 -10.92
C ASP A 324 -18.25 -16.61 -10.23
N SER A 325 -18.74 -15.58 -10.90
CA SER A 325 -19.95 -14.85 -10.49
C SER A 325 -21.19 -15.45 -11.13
N MET A 326 -22.23 -15.65 -10.29
CA MET A 326 -23.47 -16.30 -10.72
C MET A 326 -24.47 -15.34 -11.35
N ASP A 327 -24.50 -14.07 -10.95
CA ASP A 327 -25.49 -13.11 -11.46
C ASP A 327 -24.99 -11.65 -11.34
N ARG A 328 -25.62 -10.76 -12.12
CA ARG A 328 -25.48 -9.31 -12.03
C ARG A 328 -24.11 -8.76 -12.45
N MET A 329 -23.67 -9.04 -13.69
CA MET A 329 -22.43 -8.48 -14.22
C MET A 329 -22.65 -7.46 -15.39
N PRO A 330 -23.37 -6.33 -15.18
CA PRO A 330 -24.26 -5.97 -14.09
C PRO A 330 -25.74 -6.34 -14.35
N ARG A 331 -26.61 -6.14 -13.35
CA ARG A 331 -28.08 -6.06 -13.55
C ARG A 331 -28.53 -4.61 -13.45
N LEU A 332 -29.03 -4.06 -14.56
CA LEU A 332 -29.42 -2.65 -14.66
C LEU A 332 -30.93 -2.51 -14.83
N ARG A 333 -31.52 -1.54 -14.11
CA ARG A 333 -32.91 -1.09 -14.28
C ARG A 333 -32.97 0.40 -14.60
N PHE A 334 -33.71 0.77 -15.62
CA PHE A 334 -34.02 2.14 -16.07
C PHE A 334 -32.83 2.98 -16.55
N GLY A 335 -31.67 2.86 -15.97
CA GLY A 335 -30.52 3.72 -16.18
C GLY A 335 -29.70 3.40 -17.43
N THR A 336 -28.45 3.87 -17.42
CA THR A 336 -27.48 3.65 -18.49
C THR A 336 -26.19 3.05 -17.93
N ALA A 337 -25.70 1.98 -18.56
CA ALA A 337 -24.43 1.37 -18.22
C ALA A 337 -23.57 1.14 -19.46
N HIS A 338 -22.29 1.55 -19.39
CA HIS A 338 -21.27 1.25 -20.38
C HIS A 338 -20.27 0.29 -19.79
N VAL A 339 -20.12 -0.86 -20.41
CA VAL A 339 -19.24 -1.96 -19.94
C VAL A 339 -18.20 -2.25 -21.01
N TYR A 340 -16.91 -2.11 -20.71
CA TYR A 340 -15.89 -2.39 -21.71
C TYR A 340 -14.61 -3.00 -21.11
N ASN A 341 -13.89 -3.75 -21.93
CA ASN A 341 -12.67 -4.49 -21.56
C ASN A 341 -12.84 -5.36 -20.31
N CYS A 342 -14.03 -5.83 -20.00
CA CYS A 342 -14.27 -6.66 -18.84
C CYS A 342 -14.12 -8.14 -19.16
N ILE A 343 -13.51 -8.88 -18.26
CA ILE A 343 -13.40 -10.34 -18.30
C ILE A 343 -14.42 -10.92 -17.33
N MET A 344 -15.33 -11.73 -17.83
CA MET A 344 -16.37 -12.41 -17.07
C MET A 344 -16.18 -13.92 -17.23
N ASP A 345 -15.37 -14.51 -16.34
CA ASP A 345 -15.04 -15.93 -16.39
C ASP A 345 -15.87 -16.74 -15.39
N ALA A 346 -16.78 -17.55 -15.89
CA ALA A 346 -17.60 -18.47 -15.13
C ALA A 346 -17.43 -19.93 -15.60
N GLN A 347 -16.29 -20.27 -16.20
CA GLN A 347 -16.07 -21.62 -16.71
C GLN A 347 -16.05 -22.65 -15.59
N ASP A 348 -15.52 -22.33 -14.43
CA ASP A 348 -15.49 -23.27 -13.30
C ASP A 348 -16.88 -23.47 -12.68
N LEU A 349 -17.72 -22.42 -12.63
CA LEU A 349 -19.15 -22.56 -12.28
C LEU A 349 -19.89 -23.49 -13.26
N ARG A 350 -19.58 -23.37 -14.55
CA ARG A 350 -20.16 -24.28 -15.57
C ARG A 350 -19.70 -25.73 -15.35
N ASN A 351 -18.43 -25.94 -15.08
CA ASN A 351 -17.89 -27.27 -14.81
C ASN A 351 -18.53 -27.87 -13.56
N MET A 352 -18.63 -27.10 -12.48
CA MET A 352 -19.33 -27.48 -11.24
C MET A 352 -20.80 -27.84 -11.50
N ARG A 353 -21.52 -27.01 -12.26
CA ARG A 353 -22.91 -27.27 -12.63
C ARG A 353 -23.07 -28.61 -13.34
N LEU A 354 -22.19 -28.90 -14.28
CA LEU A 354 -22.22 -30.17 -15.03
C LEU A 354 -21.87 -31.37 -14.12
N ASP A 355 -20.91 -31.22 -13.22
CA ASP A 355 -20.56 -32.24 -12.25
C ASP A 355 -21.72 -32.54 -11.29
N ILE A 356 -22.35 -31.55 -10.72
CA ILE A 356 -23.54 -31.72 -9.87
C ILE A 356 -24.70 -32.29 -10.64
N GLN A 357 -24.92 -31.89 -11.90
CA GLN A 357 -25.94 -32.47 -12.76
C GLN A 357 -25.75 -33.97 -13.00
N ASN A 358 -24.50 -34.38 -13.18
CA ASN A 358 -24.16 -35.81 -13.37
C ASN A 358 -24.37 -36.64 -12.08
N THR A 359 -24.26 -36.01 -10.92
CA THR A 359 -24.39 -36.68 -9.60
C THR A 359 -25.85 -36.77 -9.15
N VAL A 360 -26.56 -35.64 -9.17
CA VAL A 360 -27.90 -35.52 -8.55
C VAL A 360 -29.01 -35.12 -9.54
N GLY A 361 -28.68 -35.04 -10.84
CA GLY A 361 -29.63 -34.63 -11.86
C GLY A 361 -29.82 -33.12 -11.98
N SER A 362 -30.76 -32.74 -12.85
CA SER A 362 -30.92 -31.33 -13.24
C SER A 362 -31.55 -30.42 -12.15
N ALA A 363 -32.25 -31.00 -11.18
CA ALA A 363 -33.02 -30.21 -10.21
C ALA A 363 -32.18 -29.21 -9.43
N PHE A 364 -31.01 -29.62 -8.89
CA PHE A 364 -30.10 -28.74 -8.19
C PHE A 364 -29.18 -27.93 -9.12
N SER A 365 -28.75 -28.53 -10.23
CA SER A 365 -27.86 -27.86 -11.18
C SER A 365 -28.54 -26.63 -11.83
N GLN A 366 -29.87 -26.60 -11.91
CA GLN A 366 -30.60 -25.44 -12.41
C GLN A 366 -30.48 -24.19 -11.53
N LYS A 367 -30.12 -24.34 -10.24
CA LYS A 367 -29.83 -23.24 -9.32
C LYS A 367 -28.45 -22.65 -9.54
N ILE A 368 -27.56 -23.36 -10.22
CA ILE A 368 -26.19 -22.94 -10.49
C ILE A 368 -26.16 -22.36 -11.90
N VAL A 369 -26.47 -21.08 -12.00
CA VAL A 369 -26.45 -20.34 -13.25
C VAL A 369 -25.34 -19.30 -13.19
N SER A 370 -24.84 -18.91 -14.36
CA SER A 370 -24.05 -17.70 -14.50
C SER A 370 -24.72 -16.81 -15.52
N ASN A 371 -25.33 -15.74 -15.02
CA ASN A 371 -25.94 -14.70 -15.82
C ASN A 371 -24.95 -13.54 -15.95
N GLY A 372 -24.62 -13.19 -17.17
CA GLY A 372 -23.76 -12.04 -17.45
C GLY A 372 -24.47 -10.70 -17.22
N ALA A 373 -24.52 -9.88 -18.25
CA ALA A 373 -25.14 -8.57 -18.20
C ALA A 373 -26.66 -8.64 -18.44
N SER A 374 -27.45 -7.95 -17.63
CA SER A 374 -28.92 -7.94 -17.70
C SER A 374 -29.46 -6.52 -17.72
N SER A 375 -30.25 -6.16 -18.74
CA SER A 375 -30.89 -4.85 -18.91
C SER A 375 -32.41 -4.99 -18.79
N ASN A 376 -33.03 -4.21 -17.90
CA ASN A 376 -34.43 -4.31 -17.54
C ASN A 376 -35.12 -2.92 -17.50
N CYS A 377 -36.43 -2.93 -17.57
CA CYS A 377 -37.24 -1.73 -17.39
C CYS A 377 -36.86 -0.58 -18.34
N GLY A 378 -36.61 -0.90 -19.61
CA GLY A 378 -36.23 0.10 -20.62
C GLY A 378 -34.82 0.72 -20.41
N ALA A 379 -33.97 0.10 -19.62
CA ALA A 379 -32.60 0.55 -19.42
C ALA A 379 -31.75 0.44 -20.71
N HIS A 380 -30.63 1.13 -20.76
CA HIS A 380 -29.71 1.14 -21.89
C HIS A 380 -28.34 0.63 -21.48
N MET A 381 -27.87 -0.45 -22.11
CA MET A 381 -26.57 -1.04 -21.81
C MET A 381 -25.83 -1.44 -23.09
N LEU A 382 -24.56 -1.05 -23.16
CA LEU A 382 -23.65 -1.51 -24.19
C LEU A 382 -22.42 -2.17 -23.56
N LEU A 383 -22.06 -3.34 -24.08
CA LEU A 383 -20.78 -4.00 -23.79
C LEU A 383 -19.87 -3.79 -25.02
N GLU A 384 -18.62 -3.45 -24.78
CA GLU A 384 -17.62 -3.34 -25.84
C GLU A 384 -16.33 -4.10 -25.44
N ASN A 385 -15.82 -4.86 -26.40
CA ASN A 385 -14.52 -5.50 -26.24
C ASN A 385 -14.39 -6.32 -24.94
N CYS A 386 -15.43 -7.03 -24.55
CA CYS A 386 -15.42 -7.89 -23.36
C CYS A 386 -15.08 -9.34 -23.71
N TYR A 387 -14.65 -10.10 -22.70
CA TYR A 387 -14.44 -11.54 -22.78
C TYR A 387 -15.39 -12.22 -21.80
N MET A 388 -16.19 -13.14 -22.27
CA MET A 388 -17.18 -13.88 -21.48
C MET A 388 -16.96 -15.38 -21.65
N SER A 389 -16.90 -16.15 -20.56
CA SER A 389 -16.77 -17.60 -20.63
C SER A 389 -17.66 -18.31 -19.63
N GLY A 390 -18.15 -19.51 -20.02
CA GLY A 390 -18.92 -20.39 -19.15
C GLY A 390 -20.31 -19.90 -18.76
N MET A 391 -20.79 -18.79 -19.32
CA MET A 391 -22.08 -18.20 -18.98
C MET A 391 -23.27 -19.08 -19.40
N THR A 392 -24.29 -19.15 -18.53
CA THR A 392 -25.57 -19.76 -18.90
C THR A 392 -26.34 -18.82 -19.81
N ASN A 393 -26.42 -17.54 -19.45
CA ASN A 393 -27.02 -16.47 -20.27
C ASN A 393 -26.05 -15.28 -20.24
N ALA A 394 -25.37 -15.03 -21.36
CA ALA A 394 -24.38 -13.97 -21.42
C ALA A 394 -24.99 -12.56 -21.44
N LEU A 395 -26.01 -12.35 -22.28
CA LEU A 395 -26.76 -11.11 -22.37
C LEU A 395 -28.24 -11.38 -22.14
N ILE A 396 -28.87 -10.57 -21.28
CA ILE A 396 -30.27 -10.76 -20.89
C ILE A 396 -31.05 -9.45 -21.08
N SER A 397 -32.20 -9.53 -21.74
CA SER A 397 -33.18 -8.44 -21.84
C SER A 397 -34.43 -8.83 -21.05
N GLY A 398 -34.75 -8.05 -19.99
CA GLY A 398 -35.78 -8.38 -19.02
C GLY A 398 -35.33 -9.40 -17.98
N ASN A 399 -36.06 -9.52 -16.87
CA ASN A 399 -35.79 -10.54 -15.85
C ASN A 399 -37.03 -10.84 -15.01
N GLY A 400 -37.61 -12.02 -15.19
CA GLY A 400 -38.82 -12.41 -14.47
C GLY A 400 -39.98 -11.46 -14.76
N ASP A 401 -40.42 -10.72 -13.76
CA ASP A 401 -41.52 -9.75 -13.90
C ASP A 401 -41.06 -8.37 -14.41
N SER A 402 -39.74 -8.15 -14.53
CA SER A 402 -39.18 -6.93 -15.08
C SER A 402 -39.32 -6.88 -16.59
N GLU A 403 -39.76 -5.75 -17.13
CA GLU A 403 -39.80 -5.49 -18.57
C GLU A 403 -38.42 -5.57 -19.21
N ALA A 404 -38.41 -5.79 -20.52
CA ALA A 404 -37.17 -5.79 -21.32
C ALA A 404 -36.44 -4.44 -21.24
N GLY A 405 -35.15 -4.46 -21.34
CA GLY A 405 -34.27 -3.30 -21.52
C GLY A 405 -33.36 -3.47 -22.73
N TYR A 406 -32.83 -2.37 -23.24
CA TYR A 406 -31.91 -2.34 -24.38
C TYR A 406 -30.54 -2.84 -23.96
N ILE A 407 -30.02 -3.82 -24.66
CA ILE A 407 -28.69 -4.39 -24.44
C ILE A 407 -28.08 -4.84 -25.76
N ASN A 408 -26.78 -4.70 -25.89
CA ASN A 408 -25.99 -5.28 -26.97
C ASN A 408 -24.53 -5.44 -26.54
N ALA A 409 -23.79 -6.24 -27.33
CA ALA A 409 -22.36 -6.38 -27.18
C ALA A 409 -21.67 -6.23 -28.54
N PHE A 410 -20.55 -5.54 -28.56
CA PHE A 410 -19.76 -5.27 -29.74
C PHE A 410 -18.31 -5.69 -29.52
N ASN A 411 -17.67 -6.35 -30.52
CA ASN A 411 -16.33 -6.90 -30.42
C ASN A 411 -16.08 -7.74 -29.15
N THR A 412 -17.10 -8.41 -28.65
CA THR A 412 -17.05 -9.21 -27.42
C THR A 412 -16.94 -10.69 -27.76
N MET A 413 -16.00 -11.37 -27.13
CA MET A 413 -15.83 -12.82 -27.26
C MET A 413 -16.72 -13.56 -26.26
N TYR A 414 -17.33 -14.65 -26.70
CA TYR A 414 -18.11 -15.54 -25.83
C TYR A 414 -17.69 -16.99 -26.04
N LEU A 415 -17.24 -17.65 -24.98
CA LEU A 415 -16.70 -18.99 -25.00
C LEU A 415 -17.49 -19.94 -24.10
N LEU A 416 -17.73 -21.15 -24.59
CA LEU A 416 -18.19 -22.28 -23.79
C LEU A 416 -17.23 -23.47 -24.02
N ASP A 417 -16.68 -23.97 -22.91
CA ASP A 417 -15.71 -25.09 -22.96
C ASP A 417 -14.55 -24.81 -23.94
N GLY A 418 -14.04 -23.56 -23.90
CA GLY A 418 -12.94 -23.08 -24.75
C GLY A 418 -13.29 -22.90 -26.24
N LYS A 419 -14.57 -22.98 -26.61
CA LYS A 419 -15.02 -22.76 -27.97
C LYS A 419 -15.83 -21.50 -28.09
N GLU A 420 -15.47 -20.67 -29.06
CA GLU A 420 -16.21 -19.45 -29.34
C GLU A 420 -17.64 -19.77 -29.81
N GLN A 421 -18.58 -19.00 -29.29
CA GLN A 421 -19.99 -19.10 -29.58
C GLN A 421 -20.53 -17.79 -30.13
N GLU A 422 -21.64 -17.85 -30.84
CA GLU A 422 -22.41 -16.66 -31.19
C GLU A 422 -23.05 -16.06 -29.92
N LEU A 423 -22.79 -14.77 -29.65
CA LEU A 423 -23.38 -14.07 -28.53
C LEU A 423 -24.82 -13.65 -28.86
N LYS A 424 -25.78 -14.17 -28.08
CA LYS A 424 -27.21 -13.91 -28.27
C LYS A 424 -27.81 -13.23 -27.06
N ILE A 425 -28.80 -12.36 -27.31
CA ILE A 425 -29.58 -11.74 -26.25
C ILE A 425 -30.71 -12.69 -25.88
N THR A 426 -30.75 -13.13 -24.64
CA THR A 426 -31.81 -13.94 -24.07
C THR A 426 -32.95 -13.04 -23.57
N LEU A 427 -34.15 -13.18 -24.09
CA LEU A 427 -35.32 -12.60 -23.48
C LEU A 427 -35.71 -13.40 -22.24
N ASN A 428 -35.75 -12.78 -21.08
CA ASN A 428 -36.04 -13.43 -19.80
C ASN A 428 -37.13 -12.68 -19.01
N THR A 429 -38.25 -12.36 -19.66
CA THR A 429 -39.41 -11.73 -18.98
C THR A 429 -40.62 -12.65 -19.07
N HIS A 430 -41.45 -12.61 -18.02
CA HIS A 430 -42.75 -13.28 -17.98
C HIS A 430 -43.86 -12.45 -18.64
N LYS A 431 -43.59 -11.22 -19.03
CA LYS A 431 -44.55 -10.34 -19.65
C LYS A 431 -44.89 -10.78 -21.08
N GLU A 432 -46.14 -11.04 -21.33
CA GLU A 432 -46.60 -11.51 -22.61
C GLU A 432 -46.45 -10.44 -23.70
N GLY A 433 -45.95 -10.83 -24.86
CA GLY A 433 -45.82 -9.97 -26.04
C GLY A 433 -44.54 -9.13 -26.08
N GLU A 434 -43.65 -9.24 -25.09
CA GLU A 434 -42.33 -8.59 -25.14
C GLU A 434 -41.36 -9.30 -26.07
N THR A 435 -40.39 -8.52 -26.56
CA THR A 435 -39.27 -8.98 -27.35
C THR A 435 -37.96 -8.43 -26.76
N ALA A 436 -36.86 -9.13 -26.99
CA ALA A 436 -35.57 -8.60 -26.59
C ALA A 436 -35.30 -7.26 -27.29
N LEU A 437 -34.87 -6.27 -26.54
CA LEU A 437 -34.52 -4.94 -27.04
C LEU A 437 -33.05 -4.88 -27.31
N VAL A 438 -32.69 -4.52 -28.53
CA VAL A 438 -31.28 -4.43 -28.95
C VAL A 438 -30.80 -2.98 -28.87
N GLN A 439 -29.74 -2.75 -28.14
CA GLN A 439 -29.09 -1.43 -28.06
C GLN A 439 -28.32 -1.16 -29.35
N ASP A 440 -28.67 -0.07 -30.05
CA ASP A 440 -27.84 0.42 -31.15
C ASP A 440 -26.54 1.04 -30.61
N ARG A 441 -25.40 0.60 -31.18
CA ARG A 441 -24.10 1.04 -30.73
C ARG A 441 -23.85 2.52 -31.06
N GLY A 442 -24.18 2.94 -32.26
CA GLY A 442 -23.94 4.33 -32.71
C GLY A 442 -24.70 5.32 -31.83
N GLU A 443 -26.02 5.10 -31.65
CA GLU A 443 -26.86 5.92 -30.81
C GLU A 443 -26.37 5.94 -29.35
N PHE A 444 -25.92 4.78 -28.83
CA PHE A 444 -25.38 4.70 -27.47
C PHE A 444 -24.10 5.53 -27.30
N ILE A 445 -23.12 5.36 -28.20
CA ILE A 445 -21.85 6.07 -28.13
C ILE A 445 -22.06 7.59 -28.30
N GLU A 446 -22.95 8.02 -29.20
CA GLU A 446 -23.29 9.43 -29.37
C GLU A 446 -23.96 10.03 -28.10
N SER A 447 -24.61 9.23 -27.30
CA SER A 447 -25.24 9.67 -26.05
C SER A 447 -24.28 9.79 -24.86
N LEU A 448 -23.07 9.23 -24.95
CA LEU A 448 -22.09 9.28 -23.87
C LEU A 448 -21.58 10.70 -23.65
N PRO A 449 -21.47 11.16 -22.39
CA PRO A 449 -20.93 12.48 -22.06
C PRO A 449 -19.38 12.49 -22.06
N TYR A 450 -18.74 11.42 -22.50
CA TYR A 450 -17.28 11.26 -22.55
C TYR A 450 -16.87 10.52 -23.81
N SER A 451 -15.60 10.67 -24.17
CA SER A 451 -14.97 10.00 -25.31
C SER A 451 -13.49 9.75 -25.01
N GLY A 452 -12.80 9.04 -25.88
CA GLY A 452 -11.36 8.84 -25.74
C GLY A 452 -10.99 7.74 -24.70
N TYR A 453 -11.93 6.88 -24.33
CA TYR A 453 -11.63 5.70 -23.52
C TYR A 453 -10.88 4.63 -24.32
N THR A 454 -10.03 3.87 -23.63
CA THR A 454 -9.17 2.87 -24.27
C THR A 454 -9.88 1.54 -24.43
N LEU A 455 -9.88 0.99 -25.63
CA LEU A 455 -10.39 -0.36 -25.93
C LEU A 455 -9.24 -1.30 -26.30
N TYR A 456 -9.17 -2.45 -25.63
CA TYR A 456 -8.30 -3.56 -25.99
C TYR A 456 -9.07 -4.59 -26.81
N ALA A 457 -8.38 -5.38 -27.62
CA ALA A 457 -9.04 -6.53 -28.26
C ALA A 457 -9.50 -7.54 -27.21
N ALA A 458 -10.71 -8.09 -27.36
CA ALA A 458 -11.25 -9.05 -26.40
C ALA A 458 -10.34 -10.29 -26.19
N SER A 459 -9.60 -10.70 -27.24
CA SER A 459 -8.59 -11.77 -27.19
C SER A 459 -7.37 -11.45 -26.31
N ASP A 460 -7.12 -10.18 -26.05
CA ASP A 460 -5.89 -9.71 -25.38
C ASP A 460 -6.13 -9.35 -23.92
N LEU A 461 -7.38 -9.39 -23.45
CA LEU A 461 -7.75 -8.97 -22.10
C LEU A 461 -7.06 -9.78 -20.99
N GLU A 462 -6.86 -11.08 -21.21
CA GLU A 462 -6.13 -11.93 -20.25
C GLU A 462 -4.68 -11.50 -20.04
N THR A 463 -4.09 -10.80 -21.00
CA THR A 463 -2.72 -10.29 -20.92
C THR A 463 -2.63 -8.79 -20.66
N GLN A 464 -3.59 -8.00 -21.16
CA GLN A 464 -3.57 -6.54 -21.08
C GLN A 464 -4.37 -5.98 -19.90
N VAL A 465 -5.31 -6.74 -19.35
CA VAL A 465 -6.20 -6.28 -18.29
C VAL A 465 -6.06 -7.14 -17.03
N GLN A 466 -6.28 -8.45 -17.13
CA GLN A 466 -6.36 -9.31 -15.96
C GLN A 466 -5.16 -9.24 -15.00
N PRO A 467 -3.88 -9.22 -15.45
CA PRO A 467 -2.74 -9.17 -14.54
C PRO A 467 -2.63 -7.88 -13.73
N TYR A 468 -3.36 -6.86 -14.15
CA TYR A 468 -3.29 -5.51 -13.59
C TYR A 468 -4.54 -5.12 -12.79
N THR A 469 -5.54 -6.00 -12.70
CA THR A 469 -6.74 -5.79 -11.89
C THR A 469 -6.49 -6.06 -10.42
N GLY A 470 -7.27 -5.41 -9.57
CA GLY A 470 -7.29 -5.66 -8.13
C GLY A 470 -6.31 -4.85 -7.30
N ALA A 471 -6.42 -5.03 -6.00
CA ALA A 471 -5.57 -4.37 -5.01
C ALA A 471 -4.13 -4.87 -5.06
N GLY A 472 -3.19 -3.99 -4.75
CA GLY A 472 -1.76 -4.30 -4.77
C GLY A 472 -1.12 -4.31 -6.17
N LYS A 473 -1.90 -4.09 -7.23
CA LYS A 473 -1.39 -3.97 -8.60
C LYS A 473 -1.04 -2.54 -9.00
N LEU A 474 -1.51 -1.60 -8.23
CA LEU A 474 -1.27 -0.16 -8.42
C LEU A 474 -0.30 0.32 -7.35
N THR A 475 0.97 0.52 -7.71
CA THR A 475 1.94 1.12 -6.81
C THR A 475 1.75 2.64 -6.80
N MET A 476 1.33 3.17 -5.65
CA MET A 476 1.07 4.59 -5.46
C MET A 476 2.08 5.15 -4.49
N THR A 477 2.95 6.04 -4.95
CA THR A 477 3.82 6.85 -4.12
C THR A 477 3.50 8.32 -4.32
N THR A 478 3.71 9.15 -3.32
CA THR A 478 3.53 10.61 -3.42
C THR A 478 4.29 11.16 -4.63
N LEU A 479 5.46 10.62 -4.88
CA LEU A 479 6.30 11.01 -6.00
C LEU A 479 5.68 10.67 -7.37
N GLN A 480 4.98 9.55 -7.50
CA GLN A 480 4.27 9.17 -8.72
C GLN A 480 3.06 10.07 -8.96
N TRP A 481 2.45 10.57 -7.91
CA TRP A 481 1.33 11.51 -8.00
C TRP A 481 1.78 12.89 -8.47
N GLU A 482 2.97 13.31 -8.07
CA GLU A 482 3.53 14.61 -8.46
C GLU A 482 4.07 14.62 -9.89
N LYS A 483 4.29 13.48 -10.47
CA LYS A 483 5.25 13.38 -11.56
C LYS A 483 4.69 13.37 -12.93
N THR A 484 3.46 13.36 -13.17
CA THR A 484 3.17 13.24 -14.58
C THR A 484 1.98 14.05 -15.01
N ALA A 485 2.29 15.23 -15.45
CA ALA A 485 1.70 15.62 -16.71
C ALA A 485 2.15 14.56 -17.73
N TYR A 486 1.25 13.73 -18.16
CA TYR A 486 1.48 12.62 -19.10
C TYR A 486 2.37 12.95 -20.30
N ASN A 487 2.16 14.11 -20.86
CA ASN A 487 2.93 14.58 -22.00
C ASN A 487 4.45 14.63 -21.77
N ASP A 488 4.90 14.56 -20.53
CA ASP A 488 6.33 14.62 -20.23
C ASP A 488 6.96 13.23 -20.23
N VAL A 489 6.19 12.17 -20.02
CA VAL A 489 6.67 10.78 -20.02
C VAL A 489 7.15 10.34 -21.41
N HIS A 490 6.46 10.82 -22.46
CA HIS A 490 6.75 10.42 -23.84
C HIS A 490 7.59 11.43 -24.60
N LYS A 491 8.01 12.52 -23.97
CA LYS A 491 8.96 13.45 -24.59
C LYS A 491 10.37 12.93 -24.42
N GLU A 492 11.12 12.92 -25.52
CA GLU A 492 12.57 12.81 -25.43
C GLU A 492 13.09 13.91 -24.51
N HIS A 493 13.60 13.56 -23.37
CA HIS A 493 14.25 14.49 -22.46
C HIS A 493 15.71 14.12 -22.29
N THR A 494 16.55 15.14 -22.19
CA THR A 494 18.00 14.99 -22.13
C THR A 494 18.53 14.89 -20.69
N GLU A 495 17.70 15.17 -19.70
CA GLU A 495 18.05 15.13 -18.30
C GLU A 495 17.11 14.18 -17.55
N HIS A 496 17.65 13.03 -17.11
CA HIS A 496 16.90 12.04 -16.36
C HIS A 496 16.84 12.39 -14.88
N THR A 497 15.66 12.25 -14.29
CA THR A 497 15.47 12.32 -12.84
C THR A 497 15.34 10.91 -12.30
N TRP A 498 16.41 10.42 -11.66
CA TRP A 498 16.50 9.05 -11.18
C TRP A 498 15.84 8.91 -9.79
N ASN A 499 15.18 7.79 -9.56
CA ASN A 499 14.72 7.38 -8.22
C ASN A 499 15.92 7.00 -7.34
N ASP A 500 15.67 6.58 -6.08
CA ASP A 500 16.71 6.18 -5.14
C ASP A 500 17.41 4.86 -5.51
N GLY A 501 16.96 4.18 -6.55
CA GLY A 501 17.49 2.91 -7.04
C GLY A 501 17.18 1.73 -6.12
N ALA A 502 16.97 0.57 -6.72
CA ALA A 502 16.77 -0.70 -6.03
C ALA A 502 17.97 -1.62 -6.24
N ILE A 503 18.34 -2.34 -5.21
CA ILE A 503 19.41 -3.36 -5.34
C ILE A 503 18.79 -4.57 -6.04
N GLU A 504 19.26 -4.84 -7.25
CA GLU A 504 18.87 -6.02 -8.03
C GLU A 504 19.75 -7.23 -7.70
N LYS A 505 21.02 -6.99 -7.45
CA LYS A 505 21.99 -8.00 -7.02
C LYS A 505 22.82 -7.45 -5.87
N GLU A 506 22.80 -8.15 -4.74
CA GLU A 506 23.65 -7.82 -3.60
C GLU A 506 25.11 -8.09 -3.92
N ALA A 507 26.00 -7.23 -3.45
CA ALA A 507 27.45 -7.48 -3.51
C ALA A 507 27.84 -8.58 -2.52
N THR A 508 28.74 -9.46 -2.92
CA THR A 508 29.36 -10.45 -2.05
C THR A 508 30.78 -10.06 -1.68
N CYS A 509 31.48 -10.88 -0.92
CA CYS A 509 32.89 -10.62 -0.59
C CYS A 509 33.77 -10.49 -1.82
N THR A 510 33.46 -11.16 -2.91
CA THR A 510 34.27 -11.28 -4.11
C THR A 510 33.61 -10.82 -5.39
N GLU A 511 32.29 -10.72 -5.41
CA GLU A 511 31.53 -10.29 -6.58
C GLU A 511 30.84 -8.95 -6.32
N THR A 512 30.81 -8.14 -7.35
CA THR A 512 30.08 -6.88 -7.34
C THR A 512 28.57 -7.13 -7.38
N GLY A 513 27.81 -6.27 -6.71
CA GLY A 513 26.37 -6.17 -6.81
C GLY A 513 25.95 -5.20 -7.92
N VAL A 514 24.63 -5.07 -8.12
CA VAL A 514 24.04 -4.15 -9.10
C VAL A 514 22.89 -3.40 -8.45
N LYS A 515 22.93 -2.09 -8.57
CA LYS A 515 21.83 -1.20 -8.19
C LYS A 515 21.24 -0.58 -9.44
N VAL A 516 19.92 -0.72 -9.60
CA VAL A 516 19.18 -0.22 -10.77
C VAL A 516 18.40 1.02 -10.37
N TYR A 517 18.60 2.09 -11.10
CA TYR A 517 17.83 3.33 -10.98
C TYR A 517 16.87 3.43 -12.15
N THR A 518 15.67 3.87 -11.87
CA THR A 518 14.65 4.14 -12.90
C THR A 518 14.41 5.63 -13.00
N CYS A 519 14.42 6.15 -14.21
CA CYS A 519 14.01 7.54 -14.43
C CYS A 519 12.53 7.68 -14.10
N THR A 520 12.25 8.61 -13.24
CA THR A 520 10.91 8.84 -12.73
C THR A 520 10.01 9.59 -13.70
N VAL A 521 10.55 10.01 -14.82
CA VAL A 521 9.83 10.73 -15.89
C VAL A 521 9.57 9.83 -17.10
N CYS A 522 10.59 9.10 -17.59
CA CYS A 522 10.47 8.29 -18.81
C CYS A 522 10.57 6.79 -18.61
N GLY A 523 10.85 6.33 -17.37
CA GLY A 523 11.00 4.89 -17.09
C GLY A 523 12.34 4.28 -17.52
N ASP A 524 13.23 5.05 -18.17
CA ASP A 524 14.57 4.56 -18.52
C ASP A 524 15.32 4.09 -17.29
N THR A 525 16.11 3.03 -17.46
CA THR A 525 16.90 2.45 -16.38
C THR A 525 18.38 2.67 -16.58
N LYS A 526 19.11 2.86 -15.49
CA LYS A 526 20.55 2.80 -15.47
C LYS A 526 21.02 1.88 -14.35
N GLU A 527 22.10 1.19 -14.59
CA GLU A 527 22.76 0.32 -13.61
C GLU A 527 23.97 1.02 -12.98
N GLU A 528 24.16 0.79 -11.71
CA GLU A 528 25.36 1.17 -10.97
C GLU A 528 25.93 -0.06 -10.28
N GLU A 529 27.23 -0.26 -10.43
CA GLU A 529 27.92 -1.38 -9.82
C GLU A 529 28.17 -1.10 -8.34
N ILE A 530 27.73 -2.01 -7.48
CA ILE A 530 28.04 -1.99 -6.04
C ILE A 530 29.35 -2.75 -5.85
N PRO A 531 30.41 -2.11 -5.37
CA PRO A 531 31.70 -2.79 -5.16
C PRO A 531 31.56 -4.01 -4.26
N ALA A 532 32.38 -5.05 -4.54
CA ALA A 532 32.46 -6.20 -3.66
C ALA A 532 32.85 -5.77 -2.24
N THR A 533 32.23 -6.35 -1.23
CA THR A 533 32.39 -5.94 0.18
C THR A 533 33.79 -6.30 0.75
N GLY A 534 34.53 -7.14 0.05
CA GLY A 534 35.79 -7.70 0.57
C GLY A 534 35.53 -8.72 1.67
N HIS A 535 36.61 -9.40 2.07
CA HIS A 535 36.57 -10.37 3.17
C HIS A 535 36.82 -9.68 4.51
N VAL A 536 35.94 -9.94 5.47
CA VAL A 536 36.15 -9.59 6.87
C VAL A 536 36.65 -10.84 7.60
N TRP A 537 37.95 -10.88 7.89
CA TRP A 537 38.60 -12.02 8.52
C TRP A 537 38.40 -11.99 10.03
N ASP A 538 38.16 -13.17 10.63
CA ASP A 538 38.19 -13.36 12.08
C ASP A 538 39.62 -13.17 12.66
N GLU A 539 39.76 -13.31 13.97
CA GLU A 539 41.05 -13.18 14.65
C GLU A 539 42.05 -14.30 14.27
N GLY A 540 41.59 -15.28 13.50
CA GLY A 540 42.36 -16.43 13.08
C GLY A 540 42.69 -17.41 14.23
N LYS A 541 42.64 -18.68 13.93
CA LYS A 541 42.94 -19.77 14.86
C LYS A 541 44.20 -20.49 14.41
N VAL A 542 45.13 -20.79 15.34
CA VAL A 542 46.23 -21.66 15.05
C VAL A 542 45.71 -23.07 14.74
N THR A 543 45.89 -23.49 13.51
CA THR A 543 45.45 -24.81 13.03
C THR A 543 46.59 -25.84 13.02
N THR A 544 47.83 -25.35 13.01
CA THR A 544 49.05 -26.16 13.17
C THR A 544 50.03 -25.35 14.00
N GLU A 545 50.47 -25.90 15.12
CA GLU A 545 51.46 -25.25 15.97
C GLU A 545 52.84 -25.26 15.30
N ALA A 546 53.58 -24.17 15.48
CA ALA A 546 54.98 -24.12 15.03
C ALA A 546 55.84 -25.00 15.92
N THR A 547 56.84 -25.64 15.34
CA THR A 547 57.89 -26.42 16.05
C THR A 547 59.22 -25.86 15.71
N THR A 548 60.29 -26.38 16.35
CA THR A 548 61.64 -26.02 16.01
C THR A 548 62.08 -26.51 14.61
N GLU A 549 61.33 -27.50 14.07
CA GLU A 549 61.66 -28.11 12.77
C GLU A 549 60.71 -27.65 11.64
N ALA A 550 59.47 -27.21 11.98
CA ALA A 550 58.47 -26.84 11.01
C ALA A 550 57.68 -25.56 11.41
N GLU A 551 57.33 -24.77 10.42
CA GLU A 551 56.44 -23.61 10.60
C GLU A 551 55.03 -24.07 11.00
N GLY A 552 54.36 -23.28 11.85
CA GLY A 552 52.95 -23.43 12.17
C GLY A 552 52.05 -22.75 11.13
N VAL A 553 50.79 -22.96 11.25
CA VAL A 553 49.74 -22.34 10.37
C VAL A 553 48.66 -21.73 11.21
N LYS A 554 48.38 -20.46 10.96
CA LYS A 554 47.20 -19.76 11.48
C LYS A 554 46.20 -19.60 10.35
N THR A 555 45.00 -20.06 10.58
CA THR A 555 43.88 -19.99 9.60
C THR A 555 42.88 -18.92 10.05
N TYR A 556 42.56 -18.04 9.14
CA TYR A 556 41.52 -17.01 9.29
C TYR A 556 40.33 -17.42 8.47
N THR A 557 39.14 -17.20 9.01
CA THR A 557 37.87 -17.47 8.31
C THR A 557 37.12 -16.14 8.09
N CYS A 558 36.67 -15.92 6.89
CA CYS A 558 35.80 -14.75 6.62
C CYS A 558 34.46 -14.90 7.36
N THR A 559 34.12 -13.92 8.17
CA THR A 559 32.91 -13.94 8.99
C THR A 559 31.64 -13.76 8.17
N ILE A 560 31.77 -13.36 6.89
CA ILE A 560 30.66 -13.10 5.99
C ILE A 560 30.39 -14.31 5.07
N CYS A 561 31.41 -14.82 4.39
CA CYS A 561 31.24 -15.87 3.37
C CYS A 561 31.82 -17.24 3.79
N GLY A 562 32.56 -17.32 4.88
CA GLY A 562 33.17 -18.57 5.35
C GLY A 562 34.47 -18.98 4.62
N ASP A 563 34.94 -18.21 3.66
CA ASP A 563 36.24 -18.46 3.00
C ASP A 563 37.37 -18.41 3.99
N THR A 564 38.42 -19.16 3.72
CA THR A 564 39.59 -19.26 4.60
C THR A 564 40.85 -18.79 3.93
N LYS A 565 41.73 -18.13 4.69
CA LYS A 565 43.13 -17.84 4.32
C LYS A 565 44.08 -18.34 5.42
N THR A 566 45.28 -18.66 5.05
CA THR A 566 46.29 -19.14 5.98
C THR A 566 47.49 -18.21 6.03
N GLU A 567 48.11 -18.12 7.20
CA GLU A 567 49.35 -17.40 7.46
C GLU A 567 50.32 -18.34 8.15
N ALA A 568 51.56 -18.32 7.73
CA ALA A 568 52.61 -19.15 8.34
C ALA A 568 53.07 -18.54 9.67
N ILE A 569 53.17 -19.36 10.70
CA ILE A 569 53.77 -19.00 11.98
C ILE A 569 55.25 -19.43 11.94
N PRO A 570 56.19 -18.50 12.16
CA PRO A 570 57.63 -18.86 12.15
C PRO A 570 58.01 -19.99 13.10
N LYS A 571 59.01 -20.77 12.74
CA LYS A 571 59.56 -21.82 13.60
C LYS A 571 60.00 -21.27 14.96
N LEU A 572 59.88 -22.09 15.99
CA LEU A 572 60.32 -21.75 17.35
C LEU A 572 61.88 -21.78 17.43
N ASP A 573 62.43 -20.76 18.01
CA ASP A 573 63.90 -20.75 18.30
C ASP A 573 64.19 -21.62 19.53
N ASP A 574 65.31 -22.31 19.49
CA ASP A 574 65.78 -23.33 20.51
C ASP A 574 66.09 -22.74 21.89
N ASN A 575 65.70 -21.50 22.20
CA ASN A 575 66.06 -20.84 23.46
C ASN A 575 64.91 -20.01 24.02
N ASP A 576 63.96 -20.67 24.63
CA ASP A 576 63.26 -20.06 25.78
C ASP A 576 62.45 -21.10 26.53
N ASN A 577 63.13 -21.68 27.52
CA ASN A 577 62.47 -22.45 28.58
C ASN A 577 62.33 -21.52 29.80
N LYS A 578 61.21 -20.96 30.02
CA LYS A 578 60.65 -20.67 31.35
C LYS A 578 59.14 -20.45 31.30
N GLY A 579 58.50 -21.38 31.96
CA GLY A 579 57.04 -21.28 32.21
C GLY A 579 56.67 -20.14 33.14
N ASP A 580 55.49 -19.73 33.01
CA ASP A 580 54.66 -19.52 34.19
C ASP A 580 53.19 -19.79 33.82
N THR A 581 52.64 -20.68 34.59
CA THR A 581 51.21 -21.00 34.71
C THR A 581 50.55 -19.89 35.47
N ASP A 582 49.48 -19.32 34.93
CA ASP A 582 48.33 -19.03 35.80
C ASP A 582 47.01 -19.06 34.98
N ASP A 583 46.30 -20.02 35.42
CA ASP A 583 44.91 -20.30 35.13
C ASP A 583 44.06 -19.25 35.90
N ASP A 584 43.34 -18.38 35.21
CA ASP A 584 42.18 -17.68 35.78
C ASP A 584 41.12 -17.55 34.71
N ASN A 585 40.38 -18.64 34.60
CA ASN A 585 39.11 -18.68 33.91
C ASN A 585 38.07 -17.99 34.82
N ASN A 586 37.87 -16.70 34.64
CA ASN A 586 36.74 -16.00 35.24
C ASN A 586 35.87 -15.33 34.14
N GLY A 587 34.66 -15.84 33.97
CA GLY A 587 33.71 -15.56 32.93
C GLY A 587 33.62 -14.08 32.52
N LYS A 588 34.30 -13.75 31.46
CA LYS A 588 34.08 -12.49 30.76
C LYS A 588 33.02 -12.69 29.69
N THR A 589 31.91 -12.04 29.86
CA THR A 589 30.86 -11.94 28.87
C THR A 589 31.43 -11.28 27.62
N ASP A 590 31.42 -11.96 26.48
CA ASP A 590 31.78 -11.37 25.20
C ASP A 590 30.70 -10.35 24.81
N VAL A 591 30.99 -9.06 25.05
CA VAL A 591 30.17 -7.94 24.60
C VAL A 591 30.94 -7.24 23.49
N SER A 592 30.33 -7.21 22.29
CA SER A 592 30.86 -6.38 21.20
C SER A 592 30.19 -5.01 21.19
N ILE A 593 30.98 -3.97 20.90
CA ILE A 593 30.47 -2.60 20.66
C ILE A 593 30.98 -2.22 19.27
N ASP A 594 30.05 -2.14 18.34
CA ASP A 594 30.34 -1.93 16.93
C ASP A 594 29.80 -0.57 16.46
N VAL A 595 30.55 0.13 15.62
CA VAL A 595 30.10 1.32 14.91
C VAL A 595 29.96 0.97 13.43
N VAL A 596 28.74 1.05 12.93
CA VAL A 596 28.41 0.78 11.53
C VAL A 596 28.18 2.13 10.85
N ALA A 597 29.14 2.57 10.08
CA ALA A 597 29.10 3.85 9.37
C ALA A 597 28.64 3.62 7.93
N GLY A 598 27.67 4.43 7.47
CA GLY A 598 27.26 4.51 6.08
C GLY A 598 28.28 5.29 5.22
N GLU A 599 28.03 5.37 3.93
CA GLU A 599 28.86 6.19 3.03
C GLU A 599 28.83 7.68 3.41
N ASN A 600 29.94 8.35 3.19
CA ASN A 600 30.14 9.78 3.49
C ASN A 600 29.92 10.21 4.94
N THR A 601 29.77 9.27 5.86
CA THR A 601 29.61 9.60 7.29
C THR A 601 30.96 9.92 7.93
N PRO A 602 30.97 10.82 8.94
CA PRO A 602 32.17 11.06 9.74
C PRO A 602 32.52 9.83 10.58
N VAL A 603 33.76 9.72 10.94
CA VAL A 603 34.20 8.71 11.93
C VAL A 603 33.58 9.10 13.28
N VAL A 604 32.85 8.16 13.87
CA VAL A 604 32.22 8.33 15.19
C VAL A 604 32.72 7.26 16.12
N ALA A 605 33.02 7.62 17.35
CA ALA A 605 33.41 6.69 18.41
C ALA A 605 32.52 6.93 19.64
N VAL A 606 32.25 5.86 20.38
CA VAL A 606 31.65 5.92 21.72
C VAL A 606 32.79 5.77 22.73
N GLU A 607 32.96 6.76 23.59
CA GLU A 607 33.97 6.74 24.62
C GLU A 607 33.51 6.04 25.90
N GLY A 608 34.38 5.28 26.53
CA GLY A 608 34.12 4.57 27.76
C GLY A 608 34.54 3.10 27.70
N THR A 609 34.51 2.44 28.84
CA THR A 609 34.75 1.01 28.90
C THR A 609 33.50 0.24 28.44
N THR A 610 33.69 -0.99 27.95
CA THR A 610 32.59 -1.87 27.57
C THR A 610 31.57 -2.00 28.70
N ASP A 611 32.00 -2.16 29.94
CA ASP A 611 31.14 -2.30 31.09
C ASP A 611 30.32 -1.03 31.39
N ASP A 612 30.91 0.15 31.18
CA ASP A 612 30.19 1.41 31.35
C ASP A 612 29.11 1.59 30.27
N ILE A 613 29.45 1.28 29.02
CA ILE A 613 28.52 1.38 27.90
C ILE A 613 27.35 0.38 28.08
N VAL A 614 27.62 -0.86 28.49
CA VAL A 614 26.62 -1.88 28.81
C VAL A 614 25.65 -1.37 29.88
N LYS A 615 26.14 -0.80 30.99
CA LYS A 615 25.30 -0.26 32.05
C LYS A 615 24.41 0.89 31.59
N LYS A 616 24.92 1.74 30.72
CA LYS A 616 24.19 2.90 30.18
C LYS A 616 23.14 2.54 29.14
N VAL A 617 23.37 1.48 28.37
CA VAL A 617 22.53 1.11 27.20
C VAL A 617 21.53 0.01 27.55
N LEU A 618 21.94 -1.02 28.27
CA LEU A 618 21.11 -2.18 28.52
C LEU A 618 20.16 -1.98 29.72
N THR A 619 18.96 -2.51 29.62
CA THR A 619 18.03 -2.60 30.76
C THR A 619 18.58 -3.53 31.83
N GLN A 620 18.05 -3.44 33.05
CA GLN A 620 18.50 -4.33 34.14
C GLN A 620 18.30 -5.81 33.85
N GLU A 621 17.28 -6.16 33.07
CA GLU A 621 17.01 -7.55 32.68
C GLU A 621 18.01 -8.00 31.62
N GLU A 622 18.32 -7.15 30.64
CA GLU A 622 19.33 -7.41 29.62
C GLU A 622 20.71 -7.54 30.24
N GLN A 623 21.07 -6.68 31.20
CA GLN A 623 22.34 -6.77 31.95
C GLN A 623 22.46 -8.09 32.69
N LYS A 624 21.39 -8.58 33.32
CA LYS A 624 21.35 -9.89 33.97
C LYS A 624 21.53 -11.03 32.98
N SER A 625 20.87 -10.93 31.81
CA SER A 625 20.97 -11.94 30.77
C SER A 625 22.39 -11.99 30.18
N ALA A 626 22.99 -10.83 29.94
CA ALA A 626 24.36 -10.69 29.51
C ALA A 626 25.36 -11.28 30.55
N ALA A 627 25.18 -10.97 31.83
CA ALA A 627 25.97 -11.52 32.91
C ALA A 627 25.81 -13.06 33.07
N ASN A 628 24.71 -13.62 32.62
CA ASN A 628 24.48 -15.06 32.59
C ASN A 628 24.95 -15.73 31.29
N GLY A 629 25.77 -15.05 30.47
CA GLY A 629 26.40 -15.60 29.28
C GLY A 629 25.59 -15.48 27.98
N ALA A 630 24.52 -14.66 27.95
CA ALA A 630 23.84 -14.37 26.71
C ALA A 630 24.75 -13.53 25.78
N LYS A 631 24.90 -13.94 24.51
CA LYS A 631 25.67 -13.19 23.53
C LYS A 631 25.09 -11.77 23.45
N THR A 632 25.93 -10.76 23.61
CA THR A 632 25.51 -9.38 23.69
C THR A 632 26.27 -8.54 22.69
N ALA A 633 25.54 -7.72 21.90
CA ALA A 633 26.11 -6.77 20.96
C ALA A 633 25.40 -5.41 21.09
N ILE A 634 26.16 -4.34 21.12
CA ILE A 634 25.67 -2.97 21.03
C ILE A 634 26.23 -2.38 19.74
N SER A 635 25.38 -1.90 18.86
CA SER A 635 25.81 -1.32 17.59
C SER A 635 25.23 0.07 17.38
N LEU A 636 26.10 0.99 16.97
CA LEU A 636 25.76 2.36 16.61
C LEU A 636 25.79 2.47 15.09
N HIS A 637 24.63 2.71 14.48
CA HIS A 637 24.48 2.89 13.05
C HIS A 637 24.41 4.38 12.73
N ILE A 638 25.19 4.81 11.73
CA ILE A 638 25.29 6.22 11.37
C ILE A 638 25.06 6.34 9.87
N ALA A 639 24.17 7.24 9.48
CA ALA A 639 23.89 7.57 8.10
C ALA A 639 23.97 9.08 7.87
N ASP A 640 24.56 9.50 6.75
CA ASP A 640 24.46 10.88 6.27
C ASP A 640 23.09 11.07 5.63
N ILE A 641 22.25 11.89 6.24
CA ILE A 641 20.90 12.22 5.76
C ILE A 641 20.82 13.67 5.26
N THR A 642 21.93 14.31 4.95
CA THR A 642 21.98 15.73 4.55
C THR A 642 21.07 16.00 3.34
N ALA A 643 20.97 15.07 2.43
CA ALA A 643 20.09 15.19 1.25
C ALA A 643 18.62 14.83 1.52
N THR A 644 18.33 14.08 2.59
CA THR A 644 17.02 13.47 2.83
C THR A 644 16.36 13.89 4.15
N VAL A 645 17.07 14.64 4.99
CA VAL A 645 16.53 15.15 6.26
C VAL A 645 15.27 16.00 6.02
N SER A 646 14.25 15.77 6.81
CA SER A 646 12.94 16.43 6.65
C SER A 646 13.02 17.94 6.90
N ASP A 647 12.16 18.69 6.22
CA ASP A 647 12.09 20.15 6.39
C ASP A 647 11.67 20.53 7.81
N THR A 648 10.86 19.71 8.46
CA THR A 648 10.49 19.89 9.88
C THR A 648 11.71 19.82 10.79
N GLU A 649 12.59 18.85 10.60
CA GLU A 649 13.83 18.72 11.39
C GLU A 649 14.80 19.85 11.09
N LYS A 650 14.93 20.25 9.82
CA LYS A 650 15.72 21.45 9.43
C LYS A 650 15.23 22.70 10.14
N GLU A 651 13.91 22.92 10.19
CA GLU A 651 13.33 24.04 10.90
C GLU A 651 13.56 24.00 12.41
N LEU A 652 13.44 22.82 13.03
CA LEU A 652 13.70 22.65 14.46
C LEU A 652 15.16 22.97 14.79
N ILE A 653 16.10 22.52 13.96
CA ILE A 653 17.52 22.80 14.08
C ILE A 653 17.79 24.28 13.85
N ALA A 654 17.24 24.87 12.78
CA ALA A 654 17.43 26.29 12.46
C ALA A 654 17.00 27.22 13.60
N LYS A 655 15.94 26.89 14.33
CA LYS A 655 15.47 27.64 15.51
C LYS A 655 16.46 27.59 16.68
N LYS A 656 17.42 26.68 16.68
CA LYS A 656 18.45 26.53 17.74
C LYS A 656 19.79 27.10 17.36
N LEU A 657 20.00 27.47 16.10
CA LEU A 657 21.25 28.08 15.65
C LEU A 657 21.40 29.50 16.23
N SER A 658 22.60 29.83 16.69
CA SER A 658 22.96 31.19 17.07
C SER A 658 23.28 32.02 15.82
N ASP A 659 23.31 33.35 15.98
CA ASP A 659 23.65 34.28 14.90
C ASP A 659 24.98 33.91 14.24
N GLY A 660 24.95 33.72 12.93
CA GLY A 660 26.10 33.34 12.11
C GLY A 660 26.46 31.85 12.16
N GLN A 661 25.68 31.01 12.83
CA GLN A 661 25.82 29.55 12.70
C GLN A 661 25.07 29.02 11.48
N SER A 662 25.62 27.94 10.91
CA SER A 662 25.00 27.20 9.79
C SER A 662 25.07 25.71 10.06
N ALA A 663 24.05 24.97 9.64
CA ALA A 663 24.09 23.53 9.61
C ALA A 663 24.91 23.06 8.40
N GLY A 664 25.88 22.18 8.64
CA GLY A 664 26.80 21.70 7.62
C GLY A 664 26.56 20.26 7.18
N MET A 665 26.04 19.41 8.08
CA MET A 665 25.75 18.01 7.83
C MET A 665 24.66 17.52 8.76
N TYR A 666 23.80 16.64 8.26
CA TYR A 666 22.77 15.99 9.07
C TYR A 666 23.04 14.48 9.11
N LEU A 667 22.97 13.91 10.30
CA LEU A 667 23.24 12.51 10.56
C LEU A 667 22.06 11.85 11.25
N ASP A 668 21.66 10.69 10.77
CA ASP A 668 20.81 9.79 11.55
C ASP A 668 21.72 8.83 12.35
N ILE A 669 21.55 8.85 13.66
CA ILE A 669 22.33 8.00 14.58
C ILE A 669 21.38 7.10 15.34
N VAL A 670 21.42 5.80 15.02
CA VAL A 670 20.56 4.77 15.61
C VAL A 670 21.39 3.83 16.47
N LEU A 671 21.07 3.71 17.74
CA LEU A 671 21.67 2.77 18.66
C LEU A 671 20.81 1.49 18.74
N LYS A 672 21.43 0.34 18.60
CA LYS A 672 20.77 -0.97 18.74
C LYS A 672 21.45 -1.80 19.83
N ALA A 673 20.66 -2.55 20.57
CA ALA A 673 21.12 -3.52 21.53
C ALA A 673 20.56 -4.90 21.19
N ALA A 674 21.43 -5.90 21.12
CA ALA A 674 21.06 -7.29 20.93
C ALA A 674 21.54 -8.09 22.13
N VAL A 675 20.64 -8.86 22.77
CA VAL A 675 20.94 -9.74 23.90
C VAL A 675 20.25 -11.09 23.69
N GLY A 676 21.04 -12.14 23.52
CA GLY A 676 20.54 -13.44 23.10
C GLY A 676 19.96 -13.37 21.69
N GLU A 677 18.69 -13.74 21.53
CA GLU A 677 17.96 -13.69 20.26
C GLU A 677 17.15 -12.38 20.07
N SER A 678 17.10 -11.51 21.08
CA SER A 678 16.35 -10.28 21.04
C SER A 678 17.20 -9.11 20.58
N THR A 679 16.68 -8.32 19.65
CA THR A 679 17.31 -7.06 19.20
C THR A 679 16.28 -5.93 19.31
N ARG A 680 16.70 -4.79 19.84
CA ARG A 680 15.86 -3.58 19.89
C ARG A 680 16.62 -2.33 19.50
N VAL A 681 15.91 -1.35 19.01
CA VAL A 681 16.41 0.03 18.87
C VAL A 681 16.35 0.70 20.25
N VAL A 682 17.43 1.40 20.59
CA VAL A 682 17.56 2.16 21.84
C VAL A 682 17.40 3.64 21.51
N THR A 683 16.23 4.17 21.75
CA THR A 683 15.93 5.61 21.57
C THR A 683 16.47 6.46 22.71
N ASP A 684 16.42 5.90 23.92
CA ASP A 684 16.85 6.54 25.16
C ASP A 684 17.74 5.58 25.97
N THR A 685 18.86 6.07 26.47
CA THR A 685 19.78 5.33 27.34
C THR A 685 19.53 5.66 28.83
N ASN A 686 19.95 4.76 29.72
CA ASN A 686 19.81 4.96 31.16
C ASN A 686 20.61 6.18 31.65
N GLU A 687 21.80 6.38 31.07
CA GLU A 687 22.68 7.53 31.29
C GLU A 687 23.29 7.96 29.96
N ALA A 688 23.71 9.21 29.85
CA ALA A 688 24.28 9.74 28.63
C ALA A 688 25.61 9.04 28.25
N LEU A 689 25.77 8.75 26.97
CA LEU A 689 26.99 8.28 26.37
C LEU A 689 27.86 9.47 25.93
N THR A 690 29.17 9.30 26.03
CA THR A 690 30.11 10.25 25.43
C THR A 690 30.43 9.81 24.01
N MET A 691 30.19 10.71 23.09
CA MET A 691 30.38 10.50 21.66
C MET A 691 31.49 11.39 21.14
N LYS A 692 32.29 10.90 20.22
CA LYS A 692 33.35 11.67 19.54
C LYS A 692 33.16 11.56 18.03
N ILE A 693 32.98 12.69 17.34
CA ILE A 693 32.81 12.76 15.89
C ILE A 693 34.01 13.49 15.28
N THR A 694 34.63 12.91 14.25
CA THR A 694 35.61 13.60 13.45
C THR A 694 34.95 14.54 12.47
N VAL A 695 35.34 15.80 12.42
CA VAL A 695 34.80 16.79 11.47
C VAL A 695 35.08 16.36 10.04
N PRO A 696 34.07 16.15 9.20
CA PRO A 696 34.22 15.79 7.80
C PRO A 696 35.09 16.79 7.02
N GLU A 697 35.89 16.31 6.07
CA GLU A 697 36.74 17.20 5.27
C GLU A 697 35.95 18.31 4.56
N SER A 698 34.75 17.99 4.08
CA SER A 698 33.84 18.93 3.44
C SER A 698 33.39 20.10 4.33
N LEU A 699 33.44 19.93 5.64
CA LEU A 699 33.07 20.95 6.63
C LEU A 699 34.26 21.66 7.22
N ARG A 700 35.51 21.25 6.92
CA ARG A 700 36.70 21.92 7.44
C ARG A 700 36.88 23.29 6.80
N ASN A 701 37.29 24.24 7.61
CA ASN A 701 37.56 25.60 7.13
C ASN A 701 38.86 25.63 6.29
N THR A 702 38.78 26.12 5.07
CA THR A 702 39.91 26.38 4.17
C THR A 702 40.33 27.83 4.10
N ASP A 703 39.54 28.76 4.70
CA ASP A 703 39.79 30.18 4.73
C ASP A 703 40.59 30.56 5.99
N THR A 704 41.87 30.78 5.82
CA THR A 704 42.80 31.09 6.92
C THR A 704 42.53 32.47 7.59
N SER A 705 41.69 33.33 6.99
CA SER A 705 41.26 34.58 7.59
C SER A 705 40.13 34.41 8.62
N LYS A 706 39.60 33.21 8.72
CA LYS A 706 38.49 32.85 9.64
C LYS A 706 38.86 31.68 10.50
N LYS A 707 38.34 31.72 11.74
CA LYS A 707 38.36 30.57 12.64
C LYS A 707 36.98 29.94 12.65
N ARG A 708 36.89 28.61 12.40
CA ARG A 708 35.65 27.84 12.45
C ARG A 708 35.54 27.08 13.76
N THR A 709 34.40 27.19 14.41
CA THR A 709 34.01 26.37 15.56
C THR A 709 32.83 25.51 15.20
N TYR A 710 32.63 24.40 15.91
CA TYR A 710 31.59 23.44 15.64
C TYR A 710 30.82 23.11 16.91
N ASP A 711 29.51 22.87 16.75
CA ASP A 711 28.62 22.39 17.78
C ASP A 711 27.74 21.26 17.21
N ILE A 712 27.03 20.56 18.10
CA ILE A 712 26.06 19.52 17.74
C ILE A 712 24.68 19.93 18.18
N VAL A 713 23.73 19.85 17.27
CA VAL A 713 22.29 19.97 17.55
C VAL A 713 21.63 18.63 17.34
N ARG A 714 20.88 18.15 18.31
CA ARG A 714 20.08 16.93 18.21
C ARG A 714 18.60 17.26 18.12
N VAL A 715 17.88 16.55 17.24
CA VAL A 715 16.43 16.50 17.20
C VAL A 715 15.98 15.16 17.76
N HIS A 716 15.03 15.16 18.68
CA HIS A 716 14.37 13.94 19.16
C HIS A 716 12.88 14.22 19.33
N GLY A 717 12.05 13.51 18.55
CA GLY A 717 10.62 13.81 18.45
C GLY A 717 10.37 15.23 17.91
N LYS A 718 9.72 16.06 18.71
CA LYS A 718 9.40 17.48 18.35
C LYS A 718 10.36 18.50 18.93
N ASP A 719 11.41 18.07 19.62
CA ASP A 719 12.33 18.94 20.34
C ASP A 719 13.73 18.93 19.73
N ALA A 720 14.31 20.11 19.57
CA ALA A 720 15.71 20.28 19.19
C ALA A 720 16.51 20.87 20.35
N VAL A 721 17.71 20.34 20.59
CA VAL A 721 18.61 20.76 21.69
C VAL A 721 20.02 20.91 21.16
N VAL A 722 20.67 22.03 21.50
CA VAL A 722 22.12 22.20 21.32
C VAL A 722 22.80 21.39 22.43
N LEU A 723 23.58 20.40 22.07
CA LEU A 723 24.28 19.57 23.02
C LEU A 723 25.54 20.30 23.53
N SER A 724 25.90 20.06 24.80
CA SER A 724 27.20 20.50 25.30
C SER A 724 28.27 19.73 24.54
N SER A 725 29.04 20.44 23.74
CA SER A 725 30.10 19.87 22.89
C SER A 725 31.42 20.63 23.10
N GLU A 726 32.51 19.92 22.92
CA GLU A 726 33.87 20.42 22.92
C GLU A 726 34.54 20.11 21.59
N PHE A 727 34.98 21.14 20.87
CA PHE A 727 35.70 20.98 19.62
C PHE A 727 37.20 21.03 19.86
N ASN A 728 37.92 19.96 19.51
CA ASN A 728 39.37 19.89 19.51
C ASN A 728 39.89 20.18 18.10
N GLN A 729 40.67 21.25 17.97
CA GLN A 729 41.21 21.70 16.69
C GLN A 729 42.43 20.83 16.24
N ASP A 730 43.13 20.20 17.16
CA ASP A 730 44.36 19.44 16.85
C ASP A 730 44.06 18.14 16.12
N ASP A 731 43.01 17.44 16.50
CA ASP A 731 42.56 16.20 15.88
C ASP A 731 41.23 16.36 15.08
N MET A 732 40.73 17.57 14.96
CA MET A 732 39.51 17.90 14.25
C MET A 732 38.27 17.07 14.71
N THR A 733 38.12 16.96 16.02
CA THR A 733 37.03 16.16 16.61
C THR A 733 36.09 17.02 17.49
N ILE A 734 34.83 16.60 17.55
CA ILE A 734 33.81 17.17 18.42
C ILE A 734 33.40 16.09 19.41
N THR A 735 33.58 16.35 20.70
CA THR A 735 33.14 15.46 21.79
C THR A 735 31.87 16.03 22.42
N PHE A 736 30.86 15.21 22.59
CA PHE A 736 29.60 15.61 23.21
C PHE A 736 28.97 14.43 23.96
N THR A 737 27.97 14.73 24.80
CA THR A 737 27.23 13.71 25.54
C THR A 737 25.77 13.69 25.09
N THR A 738 25.22 12.47 24.91
CA THR A 738 23.83 12.25 24.52
C THR A 738 23.27 10.98 25.16
N GLY A 739 22.01 11.04 25.56
CA GLY A 739 21.25 9.87 26.01
C GLY A 739 20.08 9.52 25.11
N GLN A 740 19.90 10.24 23.98
CA GLN A 740 18.80 10.05 23.04
C GLN A 740 19.34 9.99 21.62
N PHE A 741 18.82 9.05 20.82
CA PHE A 741 19.32 8.76 19.49
C PHE A 741 18.24 9.00 18.43
N SER A 742 18.55 9.79 17.42
CA SER A 742 17.76 10.12 16.26
C SER A 742 18.55 11.04 15.31
N THR A 743 18.01 12.17 14.86
CA THR A 743 18.69 13.12 13.96
C THR A 743 19.62 14.06 14.68
N TYR A 744 20.82 14.21 14.13
CA TYR A 744 21.85 15.15 14.61
C TYR A 744 22.29 16.06 13.48
N ALA A 745 22.63 17.31 13.81
CA ALA A 745 23.29 18.22 12.88
C ALA A 745 24.66 18.63 13.42
N VAL A 746 25.69 18.53 12.58
CA VAL A 746 26.95 19.19 12.79
C VAL A 746 26.80 20.63 12.31
N VAL A 747 26.86 21.57 13.22
CA VAL A 747 26.71 23.00 12.93
C VAL A 747 28.04 23.71 13.12
N TYR A 748 28.27 24.78 12.37
CA TYR A 748 29.53 25.53 12.43
C TYR A 748 29.31 27.02 12.42
N LYS A 749 30.29 27.75 12.92
CA LYS A 749 30.36 29.21 12.90
C LYS A 749 31.75 29.69 12.53
N ASP A 750 31.80 30.62 11.57
CA ASP A 750 33.04 31.29 11.15
C ASP A 750 33.15 32.68 11.81
N THR A 751 34.26 32.90 12.49
CA THR A 751 34.63 34.19 13.06
C THR A 751 35.91 34.74 12.43
N ALA A 752 35.96 36.02 12.14
CA ALA A 752 37.16 36.64 11.60
C ALA A 752 38.34 36.53 12.59
N VAL A 753 39.51 36.14 12.11
CA VAL A 753 40.74 36.19 12.92
C VAL A 753 41.21 37.66 12.94
N THR A 754 41.13 38.30 14.08
CA THR A 754 41.73 39.64 14.28
C THR A 754 43.28 39.44 14.33
N PRO A 755 44.09 40.09 13.47
CA PRO A 755 45.53 40.00 13.56
C PRO A 755 45.99 40.52 14.90
N GLU A 756 46.82 39.78 15.63
CA GLU A 756 47.51 40.30 16.79
C GLU A 756 48.36 41.49 16.36
N GLN A 757 48.13 42.65 16.99
CA GLN A 757 48.91 43.87 16.81
C GLN A 757 50.32 43.55 17.37
N PRO A 758 51.42 43.75 16.61
CA PRO A 758 52.76 43.50 17.12
C PRO A 758 53.02 44.41 18.34
N THR A 759 53.35 43.82 19.45
CA THR A 759 53.84 44.50 20.64
C THR A 759 55.17 45.14 20.30
N ILE A 760 55.22 46.46 20.26
CA ILE A 760 56.47 47.25 20.14
C ILE A 760 57.24 47.04 21.43
N PRO A 761 58.53 46.61 21.40
CA PRO A 761 59.32 46.52 22.63
C PRO A 761 59.61 47.92 23.15
N GLU A 762 59.29 48.21 24.43
CA GLU A 762 59.71 49.40 25.11
C GLU A 762 61.28 49.47 25.16
N GLN A 763 61.85 50.57 24.67
CA GLN A 763 63.26 50.86 24.83
C GLN A 763 63.54 51.26 26.29
N PRO A 764 64.61 50.75 26.91
CA PRO A 764 65.02 51.15 28.23
C PRO A 764 65.59 52.59 28.23
N THR A 765 65.15 53.39 29.14
CA THR A 765 65.71 54.70 29.50
C THR A 765 66.99 54.57 30.27
#